data_8a636dedbd30dbbba00be0735c0cdf47
#
_entry.id   8a636dedbd30dbbba00be0735c0cdf47
#
_cell.length_a   1.000
_cell.length_b   1.000
_cell.length_c   1.000
_cell.angle_alpha   90.00
_cell.angle_beta   90.00
_cell.angle_gamma   90.00
#
_symmetry.space_group_name_H-M   'P 1'
#
loop_
_entity.id
_entity.type
_entity.pdbx_description
1 polymer ?
#
loop_
_entity_poly.entity_id
_entity_poly.type
_entity_poly.pdbx_seq_one_letter_code
_entity_poly.pdbx_strand_id
1 'polypeptide(L)'
;MPIRILLNAILFAATLWVCALRATASADEVSPALSGPYDWTGLYLGAHLGGAWGQSSWTGGPGTGGSNSLYRPINPSNEGGSWFAGLQSGYNFVLPNRFLLGAEVDLSAPSWPKTAKDPNPFGLSIGGGSQFTSPVLGAVSFAETVEMSGTARARVGYAPGDWLIYATGGFAWSYDQQSLTRVSTGASDTPYVLRVGWAAGAGVETPIAPRWTARAEYLYTDYGKTTTQFFNGAQPVTSDWQLHALRLGVNYRFGADAEPVEPPGESALGNDKIQFHGQTTVTWQGYHLGRSPYQGPNSLESGNQGREIADANLAVGLRLWEGAELWFVPGIDQGFGIGTTKGLAGFASGESYKLGATYPYARIDRTFIRQTFDVGGAAQDIDAGMLQFAGSTTEDRVVLTAGKFSVADLFDTNRYANSPKTDFLNWSLINTGTFDYAADAWGYTYGAAAEWYQGNWALRGGLFDLSPTPTGGGNSANGYGNDPTFRQFQIVSEIERGHSLWGQPGSVKLTGFLSRGNAGRFGDAISRSRSTGMNVTDALAAVRHYQSRPGVSLNLQQQVSDIVGVFARAGWADGNVEPWDFADIDRTLSGGLSLNGKSWGRPDDTIGIAGVLNAITKIHQDYLAAGGLGILIGDGQLPKYKPEKIIETYYSYAVTQRLKVSADYQFIVDPAYNAQRGPVSVLGGRVHAEF
;
A
#
# COMPACT_ATOMS: atom_id res chain seq x y z
N MET A 1 32.72 -18.44 14.79
CA MET A 1 32.21 -19.79 15.06
C MET A 1 30.78 -19.81 15.66
N PRO A 2 30.38 -18.90 16.55
CA PRO A 2 29.00 -18.90 17.11
C PRO A 2 27.91 -18.53 16.10
N ILE A 3 28.20 -17.72 15.11
CA ILE A 3 27.22 -17.28 14.10
C ILE A 3 26.73 -18.43 13.17
N ARG A 4 27.58 -19.40 12.85
CA ARG A 4 27.20 -20.59 12.08
C ARG A 4 26.24 -21.52 12.82
N ILE A 5 26.35 -21.61 14.14
CA ILE A 5 25.45 -22.43 14.95
C ILE A 5 24.07 -21.78 15.06
N LEU A 6 24.01 -20.45 15.19
CA LEU A 6 22.76 -19.70 15.23
C LEU A 6 22.04 -19.70 13.86
N LEU A 7 22.78 -19.54 12.76
CA LEU A 7 22.24 -19.64 11.40
C LEU A 7 21.69 -21.06 11.11
N ASN A 8 22.38 -22.10 11.56
CA ASN A 8 21.89 -23.47 11.39
C ASN A 8 20.65 -23.74 12.28
N ALA A 9 20.55 -23.13 13.45
CA ALA A 9 19.36 -23.23 14.30
C ALA A 9 18.14 -22.51 13.70
N ILE A 10 18.36 -21.35 13.08
CA ILE A 10 17.29 -20.59 12.37
C ILE A 10 16.86 -21.35 11.08
N LEU A 11 17.80 -21.89 10.32
CA LEU A 11 17.53 -22.74 9.16
C LEU A 11 16.80 -24.03 9.55
N PHE A 12 17.19 -24.67 10.66
CA PHE A 12 16.54 -25.87 11.16
C PHE A 12 15.11 -25.59 11.68
N ALA A 13 14.90 -24.44 12.34
CA ALA A 13 13.58 -23.97 12.75
C ALA A 13 12.69 -23.63 11.54
N ALA A 14 13.22 -22.96 10.51
CA ALA A 14 12.50 -22.66 9.29
C ALA A 14 12.17 -23.92 8.48
N THR A 15 13.06 -24.92 8.45
CA THR A 15 12.85 -26.20 7.76
C THR A 15 11.82 -27.08 8.49
N LEU A 16 11.85 -27.10 9.83
CA LEU A 16 10.81 -27.73 10.65
C LEU A 16 9.46 -27.04 10.47
N TRP A 17 9.46 -25.75 10.24
CA TRP A 17 8.26 -24.94 10.01
C TRP A 17 7.60 -25.29 8.66
N VAL A 18 8.39 -25.43 7.60
CA VAL A 18 7.90 -25.88 6.27
C VAL A 18 7.43 -27.35 6.32
N CYS A 19 8.06 -28.20 7.12
CA CYS A 19 7.60 -29.58 7.32
C CYS A 19 6.34 -29.65 8.17
N ALA A 20 6.17 -28.81 9.18
CA ALA A 20 4.95 -28.73 9.99
C ALA A 20 3.75 -28.23 9.17
N LEU A 21 3.95 -27.28 8.25
CA LEU A 21 2.91 -26.84 7.32
C LEU A 21 2.44 -27.94 6.34
N ARG A 22 3.31 -28.90 6.01
CA ARG A 22 2.93 -30.06 5.17
C ARG A 22 2.22 -31.18 5.94
N ALA A 23 2.41 -31.27 7.25
CA ALA A 23 1.81 -32.31 8.08
C ALA A 23 0.36 -32.01 8.51
N THR A 24 -0.10 -30.77 8.37
CA THR A 24 -1.47 -30.35 8.74
C THR A 24 -2.45 -30.34 7.55
N ALA A 25 -2.02 -30.71 6.36
CA ALA A 25 -2.85 -30.73 5.14
C ALA A 25 -3.65 -32.03 4.93
N SER A 26 -3.86 -32.83 5.95
CA SER A 26 -4.74 -34.00 5.86
C SER A 26 -5.42 -34.29 7.20
N ALA A 27 -6.61 -33.75 7.37
CA ALA A 27 -7.68 -34.40 8.16
C ALA A 27 -8.98 -33.60 8.02
N ASP A 28 -9.90 -34.15 7.27
CA ASP A 28 -11.32 -33.92 7.46
C ASP A 28 -11.69 -34.34 8.89
N GLU A 29 -12.10 -33.36 9.72
CA GLU A 29 -13.04 -33.56 10.79
C GLU A 29 -13.70 -32.22 11.11
N VAL A 30 -14.97 -32.12 10.81
CA VAL A 30 -15.87 -31.07 11.26
C VAL A 30 -15.96 -31.16 12.78
N SER A 31 -15.23 -30.32 13.50
CA SER A 31 -15.34 -30.20 14.96
C SER A 31 -16.44 -29.21 15.31
N PRO A 32 -17.18 -29.42 16.39
CA PRO A 32 -18.30 -28.55 16.79
C PRO A 32 -17.80 -27.18 17.24
N ALA A 33 -18.63 -26.20 16.94
CA ALA A 33 -18.43 -24.79 17.27
C ALA A 33 -18.26 -24.52 18.77
N LEU A 34 -17.34 -23.63 19.12
CA LEU A 34 -17.06 -23.21 20.47
C LEU A 34 -17.58 -21.82 20.78
N SER A 35 -18.25 -21.73 21.91
CA SER A 35 -18.81 -20.51 22.44
C SER A 35 -17.93 -19.91 23.56
N GLY A 36 -17.03 -19.01 23.20
CA GLY A 36 -16.24 -18.23 24.17
C GLY A 36 -15.13 -17.40 23.51
N PRO A 37 -14.73 -16.25 24.09
CA PRO A 37 -13.63 -15.45 23.56
C PRO A 37 -12.29 -16.18 23.73
N TYR A 38 -11.37 -15.96 22.79
CA TYR A 38 -10.02 -16.52 22.81
C TYR A 38 -9.29 -16.21 24.13
N ASP A 39 -8.72 -17.25 24.76
CA ASP A 39 -7.92 -17.08 25.96
C ASP A 39 -6.49 -16.65 25.59
N TRP A 40 -6.13 -15.43 25.89
CA TRP A 40 -4.83 -14.84 25.62
C TRP A 40 -3.78 -15.15 26.69
N THR A 41 -4.13 -15.82 27.80
CA THR A 41 -3.22 -16.12 28.92
C THR A 41 -2.27 -17.26 28.56
N GLY A 42 -0.97 -17.10 28.82
CA GLY A 42 0.01 -18.18 28.69
C GLY A 42 1.30 -17.78 27.98
N LEU A 43 2.20 -18.74 27.92
CA LEU A 43 3.47 -18.66 27.22
C LEU A 43 3.27 -18.78 25.71
N TYR A 44 3.99 -17.98 24.96
CA TYR A 44 4.06 -18.12 23.49
C TYR A 44 5.49 -18.03 22.97
N LEU A 45 5.71 -18.67 21.85
CA LEU A 45 6.94 -18.58 21.05
C LEU A 45 6.53 -18.26 19.61
N GLY A 46 7.23 -17.33 18.99
CA GLY A 46 6.89 -16.92 17.63
C GLY A 46 8.08 -16.47 16.80
N ALA A 47 7.76 -16.16 15.56
CA ALA A 47 8.69 -15.57 14.62
C ALA A 47 8.08 -14.31 14.01
N HIS A 48 8.92 -13.37 13.62
CA HIS A 48 8.51 -12.16 12.92
C HIS A 48 9.40 -11.86 11.73
N LEU A 49 8.79 -11.18 10.77
CA LEU A 49 9.45 -10.53 9.64
C LEU A 49 9.06 -9.07 9.66
N GLY A 50 9.99 -8.18 9.35
CA GLY A 50 9.68 -6.75 9.36
C GLY A 50 10.58 -5.92 8.47
N GLY A 51 10.16 -4.67 8.26
CA GLY A 51 10.96 -3.62 7.66
C GLY A 51 11.31 -2.58 8.70
N ALA A 52 12.53 -2.04 8.64
CA ALA A 52 12.97 -0.97 9.52
C ALA A 52 13.48 0.23 8.71
N TRP A 53 13.28 1.42 9.25
CA TRP A 53 13.78 2.68 8.70
C TRP A 53 14.14 3.61 9.86
N GLY A 54 14.93 4.63 9.60
CA GLY A 54 15.32 5.55 10.65
C GLY A 54 16.39 6.53 10.19
N GLN A 55 16.97 7.20 11.17
CA GLN A 55 18.05 8.14 10.95
C GLN A 55 19.19 7.87 11.93
N SER A 56 20.42 8.02 11.44
CA SER A 56 21.61 8.17 12.25
C SER A 56 22.12 9.59 12.10
N SER A 57 22.18 10.31 13.20
CA SER A 57 22.89 11.59 13.28
C SER A 57 24.30 11.34 13.79
N TRP A 58 25.33 11.85 13.11
CA TRP A 58 26.71 11.60 13.47
C TRP A 58 27.54 12.88 13.49
N THR A 59 28.58 12.88 14.32
CA THR A 59 29.56 13.96 14.41
C THR A 59 30.96 13.34 14.43
N GLY A 60 31.79 13.73 13.45
CA GLY A 60 33.12 13.21 13.26
C GLY A 60 34.18 14.29 13.37
N GLY A 61 34.62 14.63 14.60
CA GLY A 61 35.61 15.66 14.85
C GLY A 61 35.03 17.06 15.09
N PRO A 62 35.84 18.07 15.43
CA PRO A 62 35.33 19.37 15.81
C PRO A 62 34.57 20.06 14.67
N GLY A 63 33.27 20.22 14.82
CA GLY A 63 32.44 21.01 13.93
C GLY A 63 31.93 20.34 12.66
N THR A 64 32.19 19.04 12.46
CA THR A 64 31.70 18.29 11.28
C THR A 64 30.61 17.30 11.72
N GLY A 65 29.46 17.38 11.13
CA GLY A 65 28.36 16.47 11.41
C GLY A 65 27.45 16.28 10.20
N GLY A 66 26.60 15.29 10.25
CA GLY A 66 25.63 14.96 9.23
C GLY A 66 24.52 14.09 9.76
N SER A 67 23.53 13.85 8.92
CA SER A 67 22.44 12.91 9.16
C SER A 67 22.30 12.00 7.95
N ASN A 68 22.11 10.72 8.18
CA ASN A 68 21.93 9.72 7.14
C ASN A 68 20.61 9.00 7.33
N SER A 69 19.89 8.81 6.25
CA SER A 69 18.74 7.91 6.22
C SER A 69 19.23 6.46 6.34
N LEU A 70 18.66 5.72 7.26
CA LEU A 70 18.96 4.30 7.47
C LEU A 70 18.05 3.40 6.59
N TYR A 71 17.27 4.00 5.74
CA TYR A 71 16.37 3.28 4.86
C TYR A 71 17.02 3.03 3.50
N ARG A 72 16.98 1.78 3.06
CA ARG A 72 17.23 1.42 1.65
C ARG A 72 15.94 0.91 1.04
N PRO A 73 15.51 1.45 -0.11
CA PRO A 73 14.38 0.89 -0.84
C PRO A 73 14.68 -0.57 -1.20
N ILE A 74 13.68 -1.43 -1.09
CA ILE A 74 13.81 -2.83 -1.46
C ILE A 74 13.82 -2.92 -2.98
N ASN A 75 14.93 -3.37 -3.54
CA ASN A 75 14.99 -3.89 -4.88
C ASN A 75 15.37 -5.38 -4.80
N PRO A 76 14.40 -6.30 -4.64
CA PRO A 76 14.68 -7.72 -4.45
C PRO A 76 15.40 -8.36 -5.63
N SER A 77 15.45 -7.69 -6.78
CA SER A 77 16.20 -8.15 -7.96
C SER A 77 17.69 -7.83 -7.88
N ASN A 78 18.08 -6.81 -7.13
CA ASN A 78 19.46 -6.29 -7.15
C ASN A 78 20.05 -6.05 -5.76
N GLU A 79 19.25 -5.81 -4.74
CA GLU A 79 19.71 -5.41 -3.40
C GLU A 79 18.76 -5.95 -2.32
N GLY A 80 19.31 -6.43 -1.19
CA GLY A 80 18.52 -6.65 0.02
C GLY A 80 18.21 -5.30 0.68
N GLY A 81 16.96 -5.02 0.97
CA GLY A 81 16.53 -3.78 1.63
C GLY A 81 16.70 -3.82 3.14
N SER A 82 15.98 -2.95 3.85
CA SER A 82 15.95 -2.85 5.31
C SER A 82 15.06 -3.92 5.98
N TRP A 83 15.04 -5.14 5.44
CA TRP A 83 14.30 -6.25 6.01
C TRP A 83 15.07 -6.89 7.17
N PHE A 84 14.33 -7.37 8.15
CA PHE A 84 14.87 -8.19 9.22
C PHE A 84 13.89 -9.32 9.52
N ALA A 85 14.43 -10.40 10.11
CA ALA A 85 13.64 -11.49 10.63
C ALA A 85 14.10 -11.83 12.04
N GLY A 86 13.20 -12.36 12.84
CA GLY A 86 13.55 -12.66 14.21
C GLY A 86 12.62 -13.63 14.90
N LEU A 87 12.95 -13.91 16.15
CA LEU A 87 12.17 -14.74 17.04
C LEU A 87 11.70 -13.90 18.22
N GLN A 88 10.55 -14.23 18.74
CA GLN A 88 10.02 -13.64 19.98
C GLN A 88 9.45 -14.71 20.89
N SER A 89 9.51 -14.43 22.18
CA SER A 89 8.85 -15.23 23.21
C SER A 89 8.31 -14.32 24.29
N GLY A 90 7.16 -14.64 24.82
CA GLY A 90 6.53 -13.86 25.86
C GLY A 90 5.48 -14.63 26.64
N TYR A 91 5.04 -14.00 27.70
CA TYR A 91 3.96 -14.48 28.54
C TYR A 91 2.91 -13.41 28.70
N ASN A 92 1.66 -13.77 28.47
CA ASN A 92 0.50 -12.90 28.68
C ASN A 92 -0.31 -13.37 29.86
N PHE A 93 -0.85 -12.43 30.62
CA PHE A 93 -1.80 -12.65 31.70
C PHE A 93 -3.02 -11.76 31.49
N VAL A 94 -4.19 -12.36 31.34
CA VAL A 94 -5.46 -11.64 31.14
C VAL A 94 -6.18 -11.47 32.46
N LEU A 95 -6.57 -10.26 32.75
CA LEU A 95 -7.39 -9.87 33.90
C LEU A 95 -8.88 -10.14 33.65
N PRO A 96 -9.73 -10.32 34.68
CA PRO A 96 -11.17 -10.56 34.51
C PRO A 96 -11.92 -9.49 33.68
N ASN A 97 -11.40 -8.27 33.63
CA ASN A 97 -11.94 -7.13 32.87
C ASN A 97 -11.41 -7.08 31.42
N ARG A 98 -10.80 -8.17 30.94
CA ARG A 98 -10.19 -8.32 29.60
C ARG A 98 -8.96 -7.44 29.34
N PHE A 99 -8.42 -6.76 30.32
CA PHE A 99 -7.11 -6.15 30.20
C PHE A 99 -6.03 -7.24 30.25
N LEU A 100 -4.98 -7.03 29.48
CA LEU A 100 -3.82 -7.94 29.40
C LEU A 100 -2.58 -7.23 29.92
N LEU A 101 -1.85 -7.94 30.75
CA LEU A 101 -0.48 -7.61 31.13
C LEU A 101 0.45 -8.70 30.62
N GLY A 102 1.57 -8.34 30.03
CA GLY A 102 2.51 -9.31 29.48
C GLY A 102 3.93 -8.79 29.48
N ALA A 103 4.84 -9.72 29.22
CA ALA A 103 6.24 -9.45 28.96
C ALA A 103 6.68 -10.20 27.70
N GLU A 104 7.53 -9.59 26.90
CA GLU A 104 8.05 -10.16 25.66
C GLU A 104 9.53 -9.87 25.53
N VAL A 105 10.27 -10.83 25.03
CA VAL A 105 11.66 -10.68 24.58
C VAL A 105 11.74 -11.06 23.11
N ASP A 106 12.49 -10.30 22.33
CA ASP A 106 12.74 -10.62 20.93
C ASP A 106 14.20 -10.46 20.54
N LEU A 107 14.56 -11.16 19.48
CA LEU A 107 15.86 -11.11 18.84
C LEU A 107 15.63 -11.01 17.34
N SER A 108 16.23 -10.01 16.71
CA SER A 108 16.13 -9.74 15.29
C SER A 108 17.51 -9.73 14.64
N ALA A 109 17.63 -10.40 13.51
CA ALA A 109 18.78 -10.34 12.65
C ALA A 109 18.38 -9.69 11.32
N PRO A 110 19.19 -8.79 10.79
CA PRO A 110 18.87 -8.11 9.54
C PRO A 110 18.99 -9.05 8.34
N SER A 111 18.41 -8.59 7.28
CA SER A 111 18.02 -9.19 6.02
C SER A 111 18.85 -10.32 5.42
N TRP A 112 18.14 -11.23 4.76
CA TRP A 112 18.62 -12.28 3.93
C TRP A 112 17.87 -12.27 2.56
N PRO A 113 18.53 -12.56 1.41
CA PRO A 113 19.87 -13.12 1.17
C PRO A 113 20.89 -12.12 0.57
N LYS A 114 22.18 -12.50 0.60
CA LYS A 114 23.32 -11.79 0.00
C LYS A 114 23.18 -11.63 -1.50
N THR A 115 23.40 -10.43 -2.02
CA THR A 115 23.68 -10.24 -3.45
C THR A 115 25.17 -9.97 -3.70
N ALA A 116 25.67 -10.38 -4.87
CA ALA A 116 27.11 -10.27 -5.19
C ALA A 116 27.63 -8.82 -5.31
N LYS A 117 26.74 -7.83 -5.25
CA LYS A 117 27.09 -6.40 -5.36
C LYS A 117 27.18 -5.67 -4.02
N ASP A 118 26.62 -6.22 -2.96
CA ASP A 118 26.73 -5.66 -1.62
C ASP A 118 27.62 -6.58 -0.77
N PRO A 119 28.86 -6.17 -0.47
CA PRO A 119 29.74 -6.95 0.38
C PRO A 119 29.25 -7.04 1.83
N ASN A 120 28.22 -6.26 2.20
CA ASN A 120 27.63 -6.24 3.52
C ASN A 120 26.14 -6.63 3.46
N PRO A 121 25.84 -7.95 3.32
CA PRO A 121 24.50 -8.46 3.01
C PRO A 121 23.51 -8.45 4.16
N PHE A 122 23.98 -8.12 5.34
CA PHE A 122 23.19 -8.13 6.57
C PHE A 122 23.25 -6.75 7.16
N GLY A 123 22.22 -5.97 7.02
CA GLY A 123 22.18 -4.82 7.83
C GLY A 123 21.43 -3.65 7.29
N LEU A 124 20.77 -2.95 8.20
CA LEU A 124 20.48 -1.54 8.10
C LEU A 124 21.84 -0.85 7.94
N SER A 125 22.31 -0.76 6.70
CA SER A 125 23.52 -0.05 6.38
C SER A 125 23.20 1.39 6.08
N ILE A 126 23.96 2.29 6.64
CA ILE A 126 23.94 3.70 6.21
C ILE A 126 24.45 3.70 4.77
N GLY A 127 23.55 3.93 3.82
CA GLY A 127 23.88 3.91 2.40
C GLY A 127 24.90 4.96 2.04
N GLY A 128 25.95 4.54 1.30
CA GLY A 128 26.98 5.39 0.73
C GLY A 128 27.67 6.25 1.79
N GLY A 129 28.76 5.77 2.35
CA GLY A 129 29.47 6.35 3.47
C GLY A 129 29.51 7.88 3.47
N SER A 130 29.09 8.48 4.56
CA SER A 130 29.15 9.92 4.73
C SER A 130 30.59 10.37 4.79
N GLN A 131 30.98 11.15 3.80
CA GLN A 131 32.35 11.65 3.71
C GLN A 131 32.51 12.94 4.50
N PHE A 132 33.60 13.01 5.26
CA PHE A 132 34.05 14.25 5.91
C PHE A 132 35.58 14.31 5.92
N THR A 133 36.11 15.47 6.25
CA THR A 133 37.56 15.64 6.34
C THR A 133 38.01 15.57 7.81
N SER A 134 38.72 14.50 8.16
CA SER A 134 39.40 14.35 9.44
C SER A 134 40.65 15.23 9.45
N PRO A 135 40.91 15.98 10.54
CA PRO A 135 42.15 16.75 10.69
C PRO A 135 43.41 15.89 10.63
N VAL A 136 43.34 14.63 11.05
CA VAL A 136 44.47 13.71 11.14
C VAL A 136 44.53 12.74 9.95
N LEU A 137 43.38 12.26 9.48
CA LEU A 137 43.29 11.17 8.50
C LEU A 137 43.02 11.64 7.05
N GLY A 138 42.69 12.93 6.88
CA GLY A 138 42.24 13.47 5.59
C GLY A 138 40.79 13.09 5.28
N ALA A 139 40.47 12.94 4.01
CA ALA A 139 39.11 12.56 3.61
C ALA A 139 38.78 11.13 4.07
N VAL A 140 37.70 10.97 4.83
CA VAL A 140 37.19 9.70 5.38
C VAL A 140 35.73 9.49 5.04
N SER A 141 35.29 8.24 5.01
CA SER A 141 33.92 7.83 4.83
C SER A 141 33.47 6.99 6.02
N PHE A 142 32.40 7.42 6.70
CA PHE A 142 31.81 6.73 7.84
C PHE A 142 30.59 5.92 7.42
N ALA A 143 30.51 4.66 7.85
CA ALA A 143 29.36 3.79 7.67
C ALA A 143 29.06 3.01 8.96
N GLU A 144 27.83 2.61 9.14
CA GLU A 144 27.35 1.87 10.30
C GLU A 144 26.32 0.82 9.87
N THR A 145 26.39 -0.39 10.46
CA THR A 145 25.55 -1.52 10.11
C THR A 145 25.09 -2.24 11.38
N VAL A 146 23.79 -2.48 11.51
CA VAL A 146 23.24 -3.34 12.58
C VAL A 146 23.43 -4.80 12.21
N GLU A 147 24.15 -5.55 13.03
CA GLU A 147 24.36 -6.99 12.85
C GLU A 147 23.26 -7.80 13.56
N MET A 148 22.78 -7.30 14.69
CA MET A 148 21.76 -7.95 15.51
C MET A 148 21.13 -6.92 16.46
N SER A 149 19.85 -7.09 16.74
CA SER A 149 19.13 -6.26 17.71
C SER A 149 18.13 -7.09 18.50
N GLY A 150 17.68 -6.58 19.63
CA GLY A 150 16.67 -7.24 20.42
C GLY A 150 16.03 -6.30 21.42
N THR A 151 14.90 -6.71 21.97
CA THR A 151 14.19 -5.96 22.99
C THR A 151 13.72 -6.86 24.14
N ALA A 152 13.51 -6.25 25.32
CA ALA A 152 12.80 -6.84 26.44
C ALA A 152 11.74 -5.83 26.89
N ARG A 153 10.46 -6.15 26.68
CA ARG A 153 9.36 -5.20 26.77
C ARG A 153 8.22 -5.71 27.63
N ALA A 154 7.55 -4.81 28.35
CA ALA A 154 6.23 -5.04 28.90
C ALA A 154 5.17 -4.82 27.82
N ARG A 155 4.05 -5.54 27.94
CA ARG A 155 2.85 -5.37 27.09
C ARG A 155 1.65 -5.05 27.98
N VAL A 156 0.88 -4.07 27.58
CA VAL A 156 -0.42 -3.73 28.19
C VAL A 156 -1.44 -3.70 27.07
N GLY A 157 -2.49 -4.50 27.17
CA GLY A 157 -3.45 -4.64 26.11
C GLY A 157 -4.89 -4.76 26.59
N TYR A 158 -5.80 -4.79 25.65
CA TYR A 158 -7.22 -5.04 25.85
C TYR A 158 -7.68 -6.03 24.79
N ALA A 159 -8.41 -7.06 25.22
CA ALA A 159 -8.90 -8.13 24.37
C ALA A 159 -10.44 -8.12 24.29
N PRO A 160 -11.05 -7.30 23.42
CA PRO A 160 -12.51 -7.16 23.30
C PRO A 160 -13.19 -8.35 22.59
N GLY A 161 -12.56 -9.46 22.48
CA GLY A 161 -13.02 -10.69 21.81
C GLY A 161 -11.81 -11.51 21.41
N ASP A 162 -11.74 -11.88 20.15
CA ASP A 162 -10.59 -12.61 19.59
C ASP A 162 -9.48 -11.69 19.12
N TRP A 163 -9.62 -10.40 19.30
CA TRP A 163 -8.58 -9.42 19.02
C TRP A 163 -7.88 -8.99 20.31
N LEU A 164 -6.57 -8.82 20.21
CA LEU A 164 -5.77 -8.18 21.23
C LEU A 164 -5.17 -6.91 20.65
N ILE A 165 -5.54 -5.77 21.20
CA ILE A 165 -4.91 -4.48 20.91
C ILE A 165 -3.99 -4.17 22.09
N TYR A 166 -2.73 -3.83 21.82
CA TYR A 166 -1.76 -3.61 22.88
C TYR A 166 -0.77 -2.49 22.60
N ALA A 167 -0.31 -1.87 23.67
CA ALA A 167 0.89 -1.06 23.70
C ALA A 167 2.03 -1.86 24.32
N THR A 168 3.27 -1.54 23.96
CA THR A 168 4.46 -2.20 24.47
C THR A 168 5.58 -1.20 24.67
N GLY A 169 6.46 -1.45 25.65
CA GLY A 169 7.61 -0.60 25.90
C GLY A 169 8.63 -1.26 26.83
N GLY A 170 9.89 -0.89 26.66
CA GLY A 170 10.95 -1.48 27.47
C GLY A 170 12.35 -1.20 26.95
N PHE A 171 13.25 -2.08 27.33
CA PHE A 171 14.67 -2.03 27.01
C PHE A 171 14.94 -2.50 25.58
N ALA A 172 15.88 -1.87 24.89
CA ALA A 172 16.36 -2.26 23.57
C ALA A 172 17.88 -2.28 23.52
N TRP A 173 18.41 -3.14 22.66
CA TRP A 173 19.85 -3.21 22.41
C TRP A 173 20.11 -3.53 20.93
N SER A 174 21.27 -3.08 20.41
CA SER A 174 21.78 -3.48 19.11
C SER A 174 23.28 -3.76 19.17
N TYR A 175 23.74 -4.64 18.30
CA TYR A 175 25.15 -4.94 18.07
C TYR A 175 25.49 -4.51 16.66
N ASP A 176 26.31 -3.45 16.56
CA ASP A 176 26.54 -2.73 15.34
C ASP A 176 28.01 -2.85 14.91
N GLN A 177 28.25 -2.96 13.61
CA GLN A 177 29.56 -2.74 13.03
C GLN A 177 29.65 -1.32 12.53
N GLN A 178 30.60 -0.54 13.03
CA GLN A 178 30.94 0.77 12.51
C GLN A 178 32.19 0.68 11.63
N SER A 179 32.26 1.51 10.59
CA SER A 179 33.39 1.53 9.66
C SER A 179 33.78 2.96 9.35
N LEU A 180 35.08 3.25 9.50
CA LEU A 180 35.67 4.49 9.03
C LEU A 180 36.76 4.16 7.99
N THR A 181 36.56 4.60 6.76
CA THR A 181 37.45 4.30 5.64
C THR A 181 38.15 5.57 5.17
N ARG A 182 39.49 5.54 5.06
CA ARG A 182 40.27 6.63 4.43
C ARG A 182 40.07 6.57 2.91
N VAL A 183 39.52 7.65 2.34
CA VAL A 183 39.22 7.71 0.90
C VAL A 183 40.50 7.60 0.04
N SER A 184 41.60 8.18 0.49
CA SER A 184 42.85 8.22 -0.25
C SER A 184 43.59 6.86 -0.32
N THR A 185 43.44 6.00 0.67
CA THR A 185 44.21 4.74 0.79
C THR A 185 43.34 3.50 0.77
N GLY A 186 42.01 3.64 0.95
CA GLY A 186 41.08 2.52 1.14
C GLY A 186 41.24 1.82 2.51
N ALA A 187 42.13 2.27 3.38
CA ALA A 187 42.31 1.67 4.70
C ALA A 187 41.06 1.91 5.58
N SER A 188 40.54 0.83 6.16
CA SER A 188 39.34 0.85 7.01
C SER A 188 39.62 0.35 8.41
N ASP A 189 39.00 0.97 9.39
CA ASP A 189 38.89 0.50 10.77
C ASP A 189 37.43 0.18 11.06
N THR A 190 37.12 -1.02 11.59
CA THR A 190 35.76 -1.59 11.63
C THR A 190 35.41 -2.17 13.01
N PRO A 191 35.38 -1.35 14.06
CA PRO A 191 35.03 -1.81 15.41
C PRO A 191 33.54 -2.21 15.49
N TYR A 192 33.27 -3.14 16.43
CA TYR A 192 31.91 -3.49 16.85
C TYR A 192 31.52 -2.73 18.09
N VAL A 193 30.27 -2.31 18.17
CA VAL A 193 29.72 -1.51 19.26
C VAL A 193 28.40 -2.13 19.73
N LEU A 194 28.27 -2.28 21.06
CA LEU A 194 27.01 -2.62 21.71
C LEU A 194 26.32 -1.32 22.12
N ARG A 195 25.11 -1.11 21.61
CA ARG A 195 24.25 0.00 22.00
C ARG A 195 23.13 -0.50 22.90
N VAL A 196 22.70 0.38 23.77
CA VAL A 196 21.55 0.16 24.65
C VAL A 196 20.63 1.37 24.58
N GLY A 197 19.34 1.10 24.66
CA GLY A 197 18.33 2.14 24.53
C GLY A 197 16.96 1.66 25.02
N TRP A 198 15.93 2.29 24.51
CA TRP A 198 14.55 1.95 24.83
C TRP A 198 13.73 1.77 23.56
N ALA A 199 12.65 0.99 23.68
CA ALA A 199 11.67 0.81 22.61
C ALA A 199 10.26 1.04 23.13
N ALA A 200 9.40 1.59 22.30
CA ALA A 200 7.98 1.72 22.55
C ALA A 200 7.18 1.48 21.24
N GLY A 201 6.01 0.89 21.37
CA GLY A 201 5.20 0.56 20.21
C GLY A 201 3.79 0.15 20.54
N ALA A 202 3.08 -0.25 19.52
CA ALA A 202 1.72 -0.77 19.61
C ALA A 202 1.49 -1.83 18.54
N GLY A 203 0.54 -2.72 18.79
CA GLY A 203 0.21 -3.77 17.84
C GLY A 203 -1.18 -4.32 18.03
N VAL A 204 -1.56 -5.11 17.05
CA VAL A 204 -2.77 -5.91 17.06
C VAL A 204 -2.42 -7.36 16.83
N GLU A 205 -3.14 -8.27 17.49
CA GLU A 205 -2.92 -9.71 17.37
C GLU A 205 -4.27 -10.43 17.33
N THR A 206 -4.40 -11.46 16.49
CA THR A 206 -5.64 -12.24 16.31
C THR A 206 -5.32 -13.72 16.15
N PRO A 207 -6.16 -14.64 16.66
CA PRO A 207 -6.01 -16.05 16.38
C PRO A 207 -6.25 -16.36 14.89
N ILE A 208 -5.41 -17.21 14.33
CA ILE A 208 -5.53 -17.73 12.96
C ILE A 208 -5.78 -19.24 12.93
N ALA A 209 -5.52 -19.90 14.05
CA ALA A 209 -5.81 -21.30 14.31
C ALA A 209 -5.80 -21.56 15.83
N PRO A 210 -6.24 -22.71 16.35
CA PRO A 210 -6.45 -22.94 17.80
C PRO A 210 -5.31 -22.56 18.74
N ARG A 211 -4.07 -22.66 18.31
CA ARG A 211 -2.87 -22.27 19.09
C ARG A 211 -2.00 -21.23 18.41
N TRP A 212 -2.42 -20.76 17.25
CA TRP A 212 -1.65 -19.85 16.43
C TRP A 212 -2.31 -18.48 16.37
N THR A 213 -1.51 -17.46 16.55
CA THR A 213 -1.94 -16.05 16.36
C THR A 213 -1.08 -15.38 15.30
N ALA A 214 -1.67 -14.45 14.58
CA ALA A 214 -0.96 -13.51 13.72
C ALA A 214 -0.98 -12.12 14.35
N ARG A 215 0.11 -11.39 14.22
CA ARG A 215 0.23 -10.02 14.74
C ARG A 215 0.83 -9.06 13.74
N ALA A 216 0.43 -7.80 13.85
CA ALA A 216 1.08 -6.65 13.25
C ALA A 216 1.48 -5.69 14.36
N GLU A 217 2.75 -5.25 14.36
CA GLU A 217 3.31 -4.41 15.41
C GLU A 217 4.15 -3.30 14.81
N TYR A 218 3.95 -2.08 15.26
CA TYR A 218 4.85 -0.96 15.04
C TYR A 218 5.73 -0.76 16.28
N LEU A 219 7.02 -0.56 16.07
CA LEU A 219 7.99 -0.34 17.14
C LEU A 219 8.92 0.83 16.79
N TYR A 220 8.99 1.80 17.68
CA TYR A 220 10.01 2.85 17.69
C TYR A 220 11.12 2.46 18.68
N THR A 221 12.37 2.64 18.29
CA THR A 221 13.54 2.33 19.13
C THR A 221 14.54 3.49 19.07
N ASP A 222 14.98 3.93 20.21
CA ASP A 222 16.03 4.93 20.39
C ASP A 222 17.22 4.29 21.07
N TYR A 223 18.35 4.15 20.34
CA TYR A 223 19.58 3.54 20.85
C TYR A 223 20.57 4.58 21.40
N GLY A 224 20.18 5.86 21.45
CA GLY A 224 20.98 6.93 22.02
C GLY A 224 22.30 7.18 21.29
N LYS A 225 23.17 7.92 21.99
CA LYS A 225 24.48 8.35 21.47
C LYS A 225 25.59 7.43 21.88
N THR A 226 26.46 7.07 20.94
CA THR A 226 27.68 6.32 21.19
C THR A 226 28.88 6.95 20.49
N THR A 227 29.99 7.06 21.18
CA THR A 227 31.24 7.60 20.62
C THR A 227 32.25 6.47 20.44
N THR A 228 32.70 6.29 19.20
CA THR A 228 33.67 5.27 18.83
C THR A 228 34.99 5.92 18.41
N GLN A 229 36.09 5.34 18.86
CA GLN A 229 37.44 5.77 18.55
C GLN A 229 38.00 4.93 17.39
N PHE A 230 38.28 5.58 16.27
CA PHE A 230 38.84 4.95 15.09
C PHE A 230 40.34 5.20 14.94
N PHE A 231 41.02 4.25 14.30
CA PHE A 231 42.48 4.30 14.03
C PHE A 231 43.30 4.59 15.30
N ASN A 232 43.05 3.81 16.35
CA ASN A 232 43.71 3.92 17.66
C ASN A 232 43.53 5.31 18.33
N GLY A 233 42.32 5.87 18.19
CA GLY A 233 41.99 7.17 18.80
C GLY A 233 42.31 8.40 17.93
N ALA A 234 42.78 8.20 16.71
CA ALA A 234 43.06 9.32 15.78
C ALA A 234 41.80 10.07 15.32
N GLN A 235 40.64 9.41 15.32
CA GLN A 235 39.39 10.03 14.94
C GLN A 235 38.23 9.49 15.78
N PRO A 236 37.64 10.29 16.69
CA PRO A 236 36.36 9.97 17.32
C PRO A 236 35.22 10.26 16.37
N VAL A 237 34.20 9.37 16.38
CA VAL A 237 32.89 9.59 15.73
C VAL A 237 31.81 9.28 16.74
N THR A 238 30.91 10.21 16.97
CA THR A 238 29.72 10.04 17.79
C THR A 238 28.53 9.86 16.86
N SER A 239 27.75 8.81 17.04
CA SER A 239 26.52 8.59 16.30
C SER A 239 25.34 8.34 17.23
N ASP A 240 24.16 8.77 16.81
CA ASP A 240 22.87 8.70 17.50
C ASP A 240 21.86 8.01 16.60
N TRP A 241 21.21 6.96 17.09
CA TRP A 241 20.35 6.11 16.28
C TRP A 241 18.92 6.10 16.76
N GLN A 242 18.00 6.28 15.81
CA GLN A 242 16.57 6.13 16.01
C GLN A 242 16.00 5.28 14.87
N LEU A 243 15.28 4.23 15.24
CA LEU A 243 14.69 3.29 14.30
C LEU A 243 13.19 3.18 14.52
N HIS A 244 12.49 3.05 13.42
CA HIS A 244 11.12 2.62 13.36
C HIS A 244 11.09 1.24 12.70
N ALA A 245 10.22 0.36 13.14
CA ALA A 245 10.02 -0.94 12.55
C ALA A 245 8.54 -1.27 12.43
N LEU A 246 8.14 -1.83 11.30
CA LEU A 246 6.87 -2.50 11.14
C LEU A 246 7.13 -4.01 11.09
N ARG A 247 6.43 -4.77 11.93
CA ARG A 247 6.64 -6.21 12.10
C ARG A 247 5.34 -6.96 11.84
N LEU A 248 5.43 -8.02 11.06
CA LEU A 248 4.39 -9.05 10.97
C LEU A 248 4.92 -10.31 11.65
N GLY A 249 4.14 -10.91 12.51
CA GLY A 249 4.59 -12.07 13.27
C GLY A 249 3.51 -13.12 13.42
N VAL A 250 3.95 -14.33 13.71
CA VAL A 250 3.09 -15.42 14.13
C VAL A 250 3.59 -15.98 15.44
N ASN A 251 2.67 -16.34 16.33
CA ASN A 251 2.99 -16.92 17.63
C ASN A 251 2.28 -18.26 17.79
N TYR A 252 2.97 -19.23 18.39
CA TYR A 252 2.41 -20.48 18.89
C TYR A 252 2.29 -20.40 20.40
N ARG A 253 1.11 -20.69 20.94
CA ARG A 253 0.83 -20.67 22.39
C ARG A 253 0.98 -22.05 23.00
N PHE A 254 1.55 -22.09 24.21
CA PHE A 254 1.72 -23.30 25.00
C PHE A 254 0.71 -23.30 26.17
N GLY A 255 0.18 -24.44 26.52
CA GLY A 255 -0.42 -24.70 27.83
C GLY A 255 -1.87 -24.30 28.05
N ALA A 256 -2.64 -23.90 27.06
CA ALA A 256 -4.09 -23.87 27.20
C ALA A 256 -4.68 -25.10 26.49
N ASP A 257 -5.70 -25.73 27.08
CA ASP A 257 -6.56 -26.63 26.34
C ASP A 257 -7.20 -25.78 25.25
N ALA A 258 -6.66 -25.92 24.05
CA ALA A 258 -7.12 -25.15 22.91
C ALA A 258 -8.45 -25.78 22.48
N GLU A 259 -9.51 -25.28 23.05
CA GLU A 259 -10.80 -25.49 22.44
C GLU A 259 -10.80 -24.83 21.05
N PRO A 260 -11.33 -25.46 20.00
CA PRO A 260 -11.39 -24.88 18.66
C PRO A 260 -12.11 -23.53 18.72
N VAL A 261 -11.52 -22.50 18.14
CA VAL A 261 -12.14 -21.18 18.00
C VAL A 261 -13.00 -21.23 16.75
N GLU A 262 -14.30 -21.02 16.88
CA GLU A 262 -15.07 -20.54 15.72
C GLU A 262 -14.40 -19.28 15.20
N PRO A 263 -14.19 -19.16 13.89
CA PRO A 263 -13.82 -17.87 13.35
C PRO A 263 -14.87 -16.88 13.87
N PRO A 264 -14.43 -15.78 14.51
CA PRO A 264 -15.38 -14.81 15.05
C PRO A 264 -16.31 -14.43 13.91
N GLY A 265 -17.60 -14.62 14.10
CA GLY A 265 -18.60 -14.04 13.23
C GLY A 265 -18.29 -12.54 13.10
N GLU A 266 -18.74 -11.89 12.06
CA GLU A 266 -18.52 -10.47 11.72
C GLU A 266 -18.91 -9.49 12.85
N SER A 267 -18.38 -9.69 14.05
CA SER A 267 -18.56 -8.73 15.13
C SER A 267 -17.51 -7.65 14.98
N ALA A 268 -17.92 -6.53 14.42
CA ALA A 268 -17.18 -5.28 14.52
C ALA A 268 -16.72 -5.08 15.97
N LEU A 269 -15.44 -4.72 16.14
CA LEU A 269 -14.98 -4.26 17.44
C LEU A 269 -15.76 -3.01 17.81
N GLY A 270 -16.53 -3.06 18.88
CA GLY A 270 -17.32 -1.91 19.31
C GLY A 270 -18.68 -2.28 19.86
N ASN A 271 -19.58 -1.33 19.83
CA ASN A 271 -20.97 -1.43 20.22
C ASN A 271 -21.86 -0.74 19.18
N ASP A 272 -23.16 -0.69 19.39
CA ASP A 272 -24.11 -0.06 18.47
C ASP A 272 -23.81 1.41 18.13
N LYS A 273 -22.97 2.10 18.92
CA LYS A 273 -22.61 3.51 18.74
C LYS A 273 -21.19 3.71 18.20
N ILE A 274 -20.27 2.78 18.45
CA ILE A 274 -18.86 2.92 18.08
C ILE A 274 -18.42 1.60 17.45
N GLN A 275 -17.82 1.66 16.27
CA GLN A 275 -17.24 0.51 15.60
C GLN A 275 -15.81 0.80 15.17
N PHE A 276 -14.98 -0.26 15.16
CA PHE A 276 -13.61 -0.23 14.72
C PHE A 276 -13.41 -1.31 13.67
N HIS A 277 -12.84 -0.93 12.54
CA HIS A 277 -12.40 -1.85 11.51
C HIS A 277 -10.98 -1.52 11.13
N GLY A 278 -10.19 -2.52 10.82
CA GLY A 278 -8.82 -2.31 10.39
C GLY A 278 -8.47 -3.19 9.21
N GLN A 279 -7.58 -2.70 8.38
CA GLN A 279 -7.00 -3.47 7.30
C GLN A 279 -5.52 -3.13 7.13
N THR A 280 -4.77 -4.08 6.63
CA THR A 280 -3.39 -3.88 6.19
C THR A 280 -3.13 -4.67 4.93
N THR A 281 -2.41 -4.06 4.01
CA THR A 281 -2.03 -4.68 2.75
C THR A 281 -0.55 -4.48 2.51
N VAL A 282 0.14 -5.54 2.14
CA VAL A 282 1.50 -5.48 1.64
C VAL A 282 1.51 -6.07 0.24
N THR A 283 1.90 -5.28 -0.73
CA THR A 283 2.01 -5.68 -2.13
C THR A 283 3.46 -5.56 -2.59
N TRP A 284 3.99 -6.62 -3.12
CA TRP A 284 5.26 -6.63 -3.83
C TRP A 284 5.03 -6.84 -5.31
N GLN A 285 5.76 -6.10 -6.14
CA GLN A 285 5.77 -6.30 -7.59
C GLN A 285 7.20 -6.24 -8.14
N GLY A 286 7.48 -7.09 -9.14
CA GLY A 286 8.77 -7.10 -9.81
C GLY A 286 8.62 -7.40 -11.30
N TYR A 287 9.54 -6.85 -12.11
CA TYR A 287 9.56 -7.07 -13.55
C TYR A 287 10.99 -7.08 -14.11
N HIS A 288 11.12 -7.61 -15.32
CA HIS A 288 12.30 -7.44 -16.16
C HIS A 288 11.91 -6.75 -17.48
N LEU A 289 12.54 -5.60 -17.76
CA LEU A 289 12.38 -4.89 -19.02
C LEU A 289 13.67 -4.96 -19.84
N GLY A 290 13.72 -5.89 -20.81
CA GLY A 290 14.89 -6.07 -21.68
C GLY A 290 14.93 -5.08 -22.84
N ARG A 291 13.76 -4.72 -23.39
CA ARG A 291 13.66 -3.81 -24.54
C ARG A 291 13.26 -2.41 -24.11
N SER A 292 14.25 -1.54 -23.99
CA SER A 292 14.10 -0.12 -23.65
C SER A 292 15.26 0.67 -24.28
N PRO A 293 15.12 1.12 -25.53
CA PRO A 293 16.24 1.66 -26.31
C PRO A 293 16.73 3.01 -25.80
N TYR A 294 15.96 3.70 -24.97
CA TYR A 294 16.33 4.97 -24.34
C TYR A 294 15.54 5.13 -23.03
N GLN A 295 16.01 6.05 -22.16
CA GLN A 295 15.37 6.39 -20.90
C GLN A 295 15.02 7.88 -20.88
N GLY A 296 13.78 8.21 -20.56
CA GLY A 296 13.28 9.56 -20.35
C GLY A 296 12.75 9.73 -18.94
N PRO A 297 12.27 10.93 -18.56
CA PRO A 297 11.90 11.26 -17.19
C PRO A 297 10.76 10.41 -16.59
N ASN A 298 9.80 9.96 -17.42
CA ASN A 298 8.72 9.08 -17.02
C ASN A 298 8.77 7.73 -17.75
N SER A 299 9.96 7.24 -18.10
CA SER A 299 10.13 5.90 -18.66
C SER A 299 10.05 4.83 -17.59
N LEU A 300 9.47 3.68 -17.92
CA LEU A 300 9.66 2.49 -17.13
C LEU A 300 11.15 2.09 -17.15
N GLU A 301 11.73 1.92 -15.97
CA GLU A 301 13.17 1.61 -15.82
C GLU A 301 13.51 0.28 -16.48
N SER A 302 14.66 0.22 -17.17
CA SER A 302 15.14 -1.02 -17.81
C SER A 302 15.78 -1.97 -16.81
N GLY A 303 15.93 -3.23 -17.22
CA GLY A 303 16.53 -4.29 -16.40
C GLY A 303 15.57 -4.88 -15.38
N ASN A 304 16.13 -5.45 -14.33
CA ASN A 304 15.37 -6.07 -13.24
C ASN A 304 14.97 -5.00 -12.22
N GLN A 305 13.70 -4.91 -11.92
CA GLN A 305 13.14 -3.97 -10.96
C GLN A 305 12.16 -4.66 -10.02
N GLY A 306 12.12 -4.21 -8.78
CA GLY A 306 11.17 -4.66 -7.79
C GLY A 306 10.87 -3.54 -6.81
N ARG A 307 9.61 -3.46 -6.37
CA ARG A 307 9.13 -2.47 -5.39
C ARG A 307 8.07 -3.12 -4.50
N GLU A 308 7.96 -2.57 -3.32
CA GLU A 308 6.91 -2.90 -2.37
C GLU A 308 6.10 -1.67 -2.00
N ILE A 309 4.87 -1.93 -1.62
CA ILE A 309 3.93 -0.97 -1.04
C ILE A 309 3.32 -1.64 0.17
N ALA A 310 3.22 -0.90 1.26
CA ALA A 310 2.52 -1.33 2.45
C ALA A 310 1.59 -0.22 2.92
N ASP A 311 0.39 -0.59 3.30
CA ASP A 311 -0.58 0.30 3.92
C ASP A 311 -1.25 -0.39 5.11
N ALA A 312 -1.70 0.43 6.06
CA ALA A 312 -2.54 0.02 7.16
C ALA A 312 -3.52 1.14 7.50
N ASN A 313 -4.79 0.80 7.63
CA ASN A 313 -5.85 1.76 7.97
C ASN A 313 -6.63 1.27 9.18
N LEU A 314 -7.05 2.22 10.03
CA LEU A 314 -7.98 1.98 11.12
C LEU A 314 -9.22 2.86 10.91
N ALA A 315 -10.36 2.27 10.61
CA ALA A 315 -11.61 2.99 10.52
C ALA A 315 -12.33 3.02 11.88
N VAL A 316 -12.59 4.22 12.35
CA VAL A 316 -13.37 4.47 13.59
C VAL A 316 -14.70 5.08 13.18
N GLY A 317 -15.77 4.34 13.39
CA GLY A 317 -17.15 4.77 13.14
C GLY A 317 -17.85 5.20 14.41
N LEU A 318 -18.60 6.30 14.35
CA LEU A 318 -19.45 6.81 15.42
C LEU A 318 -20.86 7.01 14.89
N ARG A 319 -21.86 6.40 15.52
CA ARG A 319 -23.28 6.74 15.31
C ARG A 319 -23.64 7.98 16.10
N LEU A 320 -24.03 9.04 15.39
CA LEU A 320 -24.35 10.33 16.01
C LEU A 320 -25.82 10.40 16.41
N TRP A 321 -26.72 10.06 15.48
CA TRP A 321 -28.16 9.95 15.64
C TRP A 321 -28.70 8.96 14.58
N GLU A 322 -29.98 8.80 14.50
CA GLU A 322 -30.61 7.87 13.56
C GLU A 322 -30.22 8.19 12.10
N GLY A 323 -29.67 7.20 11.42
CA GLY A 323 -29.18 7.31 10.05
C GLY A 323 -27.87 8.08 9.89
N ALA A 324 -27.31 8.69 10.96
CA ALA A 324 -26.09 9.49 10.87
C ALA A 324 -24.86 8.76 11.41
N GLU A 325 -23.82 8.72 10.60
CA GLU A 325 -22.52 8.11 10.90
C GLU A 325 -21.39 9.11 10.66
N LEU A 326 -20.44 9.16 11.58
CA LEU A 326 -19.16 9.85 11.40
C LEU A 326 -18.06 8.81 11.31
N TRP A 327 -17.24 8.90 10.27
CA TRP A 327 -16.09 8.03 10.07
C TRP A 327 -14.80 8.82 10.12
N PHE A 328 -13.82 8.29 10.85
CA PHE A 328 -12.45 8.80 10.92
C PHE A 328 -11.48 7.66 10.63
N VAL A 329 -10.64 7.82 9.60
CA VAL A 329 -9.76 6.76 9.10
C VAL A 329 -8.32 7.28 9.00
N PRO A 330 -7.52 7.18 10.09
CA PRO A 330 -6.09 7.33 10.00
C PRO A 330 -5.48 6.15 9.25
N GLY A 331 -4.44 6.44 8.49
CA GLY A 331 -3.68 5.46 7.73
C GLY A 331 -2.18 5.62 7.90
N ILE A 332 -1.45 4.56 7.62
CA ILE A 332 0.00 4.53 7.50
C ILE A 332 0.32 3.92 6.15
N ASP A 333 1.08 4.64 5.33
CA ASP A 333 1.50 4.20 4.01
C ASP A 333 3.01 4.17 3.89
N GLN A 334 3.51 3.30 3.03
CA GLN A 334 4.93 3.19 2.68
C GLN A 334 5.10 2.69 1.26
N GLY A 335 6.16 3.13 0.62
CA GLY A 335 6.63 2.57 -0.64
C GLY A 335 6.22 3.37 -1.86
N PHE A 336 6.61 2.84 -3.00
CA PHE A 336 6.30 3.36 -4.33
C PHE A 336 5.86 2.21 -5.23
N GLY A 337 5.05 2.49 -6.24
CA GLY A 337 4.82 1.54 -7.32
C GLY A 337 6.08 1.29 -8.18
N ILE A 338 6.08 0.21 -8.94
CA ILE A 338 7.15 -0.06 -9.92
C ILE A 338 7.36 1.16 -10.83
N GLY A 339 8.63 1.44 -11.16
CA GLY A 339 9.01 2.66 -11.91
C GLY A 339 8.71 3.95 -11.15
N THR A 340 8.50 3.92 -9.83
CA THR A 340 7.98 5.06 -9.04
C THR A 340 6.62 5.52 -9.60
N THR A 341 5.76 4.56 -9.89
CA THR A 341 4.43 4.70 -10.53
C THR A 341 4.49 5.42 -11.89
N LYS A 342 5.57 5.25 -12.64
CA LYS A 342 5.79 5.87 -13.95
C LYS A 342 6.03 4.83 -15.04
N GLY A 343 5.83 5.24 -16.29
CA GLY A 343 6.16 4.47 -17.47
C GLY A 343 5.09 3.49 -17.94
N LEU A 344 3.90 3.55 -17.30
CA LEU A 344 2.69 2.83 -17.69
C LEU A 344 1.50 3.78 -17.60
N ALA A 345 0.60 3.77 -18.58
CA ALA A 345 -0.63 4.54 -18.51
C ALA A 345 -1.64 3.85 -17.56
N GLY A 346 -1.82 2.54 -17.70
CA GLY A 346 -2.47 1.70 -16.70
C GLY A 346 -1.43 1.20 -15.70
N PHE A 347 -1.12 1.98 -14.67
CA PHE A 347 -0.08 1.60 -13.72
C PHE A 347 -0.41 0.30 -12.97
N ALA A 348 0.63 -0.48 -12.66
CA ALA A 348 0.52 -1.90 -12.34
C ALA A 348 -0.11 -2.20 -10.96
N SER A 349 -0.29 -1.21 -10.11
CA SER A 349 -1.02 -1.37 -8.83
C SER A 349 -1.74 -0.09 -8.46
N GLY A 350 -3.04 -0.19 -8.21
CA GLY A 350 -3.86 0.91 -7.68
C GLY A 350 -3.49 1.36 -6.26
N GLU A 351 -2.69 0.56 -5.54
CA GLU A 351 -2.09 0.95 -4.26
C GLU A 351 -0.81 1.79 -4.45
N SER A 352 -0.39 2.04 -5.68
CA SER A 352 0.87 2.72 -5.96
C SER A 352 0.75 4.22 -5.86
N TYR A 353 1.72 4.84 -5.20
CA TYR A 353 1.82 6.29 -5.08
C TYR A 353 3.02 6.81 -5.85
N LYS A 354 2.82 7.90 -6.59
CA LYS A 354 3.90 8.65 -7.25
C LYS A 354 4.73 9.42 -6.23
N LEU A 355 4.10 9.84 -5.15
CA LEU A 355 4.67 10.65 -4.07
C LEU A 355 4.85 9.85 -2.77
N GLY A 356 4.93 8.55 -2.84
CA GLY A 356 5.21 7.70 -1.71
C GLY A 356 6.52 8.06 -1.01
N ALA A 357 6.74 7.47 0.13
CA ALA A 357 8.00 7.56 0.84
C ALA A 357 8.58 6.17 1.03
N THR A 358 9.90 6.13 1.12
CA THR A 358 10.63 4.90 1.41
C THR A 358 10.49 4.48 2.88
N TYR A 359 9.85 5.29 3.69
CA TYR A 359 9.56 5.04 5.10
C TYR A 359 8.06 5.18 5.36
N PRO A 360 7.49 4.49 6.33
CA PRO A 360 6.10 4.68 6.72
C PRO A 360 5.84 6.11 7.19
N TYR A 361 4.73 6.64 6.74
CA TYR A 361 4.22 7.95 7.15
C TYR A 361 2.73 7.86 7.42
N ALA A 362 2.28 8.60 8.43
CA ALA A 362 0.90 8.63 8.82
C ALA A 362 0.15 9.77 8.11
N ARG A 363 -1.11 9.54 7.80
CA ARG A 363 -2.02 10.56 7.28
C ARG A 363 -3.47 10.23 7.66
N ILE A 364 -4.37 11.15 7.36
CA ILE A 364 -5.80 10.93 7.49
C ILE A 364 -6.35 10.67 6.09
N ASP A 365 -6.79 9.43 5.85
CA ASP A 365 -7.35 8.99 4.58
C ASP A 365 -8.73 9.54 4.38
N ARG A 366 -9.61 9.28 5.35
CA ARG A 366 -11.00 9.70 5.31
C ARG A 366 -11.43 10.34 6.62
N THR A 367 -12.27 11.35 6.50
CA THR A 367 -13.05 11.93 7.61
C THR A 367 -14.31 12.49 7.01
N PHE A 368 -15.44 11.80 7.22
CA PHE A 368 -16.70 12.21 6.61
C PHE A 368 -17.89 11.89 7.52
N ILE A 369 -18.96 12.60 7.30
CA ILE A 369 -20.28 12.29 7.85
C ILE A 369 -21.14 11.72 6.71
N ARG A 370 -21.92 10.70 7.06
CA ARG A 370 -22.95 10.11 6.19
C ARG A 370 -24.29 10.14 6.90
N GLN A 371 -25.33 10.58 6.20
CA GLN A 371 -26.71 10.55 6.67
C GLN A 371 -27.55 9.72 5.71
N THR A 372 -28.17 8.68 6.19
CA THR A 372 -29.16 7.89 5.48
C THR A 372 -30.57 8.29 5.90
N PHE A 373 -31.45 8.48 4.95
CA PHE A 373 -32.86 8.70 5.11
C PHE A 373 -33.61 7.56 4.44
N ASP A 374 -34.24 6.72 5.22
CA ASP A 374 -35.12 5.67 4.72
C ASP A 374 -36.43 6.30 4.20
N VAL A 375 -36.77 5.97 2.96
CA VAL A 375 -37.95 6.56 2.27
C VAL A 375 -39.06 5.54 2.08
N GLY A 376 -38.72 4.23 1.97
CA GLY A 376 -39.70 3.16 1.77
C GLY A 376 -39.11 1.92 1.12
N GLY A 377 -39.98 1.00 0.69
CA GLY A 377 -39.57 -0.30 0.15
C GLY A 377 -39.34 -1.36 1.21
N ALA A 378 -38.75 -2.49 0.82
CA ALA A 378 -38.45 -3.59 1.75
C ALA A 378 -37.29 -3.23 2.66
N ALA A 379 -37.35 -3.68 3.91
CA ALA A 379 -36.19 -3.59 4.81
C ALA A 379 -35.08 -4.51 4.33
N GLN A 380 -33.84 -4.04 4.40
CA GLN A 380 -32.63 -4.77 4.04
C GLN A 380 -31.68 -4.73 5.23
N ASP A 381 -31.22 -5.90 5.67
CA ASP A 381 -30.17 -6.00 6.67
C ASP A 381 -28.82 -5.62 6.03
N ILE A 382 -28.03 -4.89 6.78
CA ILE A 382 -26.71 -4.43 6.39
C ILE A 382 -25.71 -5.02 7.38
N ASP A 383 -24.71 -5.72 6.85
CA ASP A 383 -23.61 -6.22 7.67
C ASP A 383 -22.61 -5.12 8.00
N ALA A 384 -21.89 -5.28 9.12
CA ALA A 384 -20.79 -4.40 9.46
C ALA A 384 -19.67 -4.52 8.41
N GLY A 385 -19.03 -3.41 8.08
CA GLY A 385 -17.92 -3.38 7.13
C GLY A 385 -17.00 -2.19 7.36
N MET A 386 -15.94 -2.10 6.59
CA MET A 386 -14.85 -1.12 6.78
C MET A 386 -15.31 0.33 6.95
N LEU A 387 -16.40 0.74 6.30
CA LEU A 387 -17.00 2.08 6.42
C LEU A 387 -18.52 1.99 6.55
N GLN A 388 -19.01 0.99 7.27
CA GLN A 388 -20.43 0.68 7.36
C GLN A 388 -20.76 0.04 8.69
N PHE A 389 -21.75 0.60 9.39
CA PHE A 389 -22.33 -0.04 10.56
C PHE A 389 -23.27 -1.19 10.17
N ALA A 390 -23.28 -2.25 10.96
CA ALA A 390 -24.36 -3.22 10.91
C ALA A 390 -25.70 -2.56 11.29
N GLY A 391 -26.76 -2.95 10.62
CA GLY A 391 -28.09 -2.41 10.92
C GLY A 391 -29.12 -2.79 9.85
N SER A 392 -30.17 -2.02 9.76
CA SER A 392 -31.20 -2.16 8.75
C SER A 392 -31.46 -0.82 8.07
N THR A 393 -31.72 -0.84 6.79
CA THR A 393 -32.15 0.30 5.97
C THR A 393 -33.27 -0.14 5.04
N THR A 394 -33.91 0.79 4.35
CA THR A 394 -34.90 0.44 3.32
C THR A 394 -34.32 0.40 1.92
N GLU A 395 -34.95 -0.36 1.05
CA GLU A 395 -34.58 -0.44 -0.38
C GLU A 395 -34.59 0.94 -1.04
N ASP A 396 -35.65 1.73 -0.78
CA ASP A 396 -35.75 3.10 -1.22
C ASP A 396 -35.21 4.04 -0.13
N ARG A 397 -34.15 4.78 -0.45
CA ARG A 397 -33.44 5.65 0.49
C ARG A 397 -32.68 6.78 -0.19
N VAL A 398 -32.39 7.81 0.57
CA VAL A 398 -31.45 8.88 0.19
C VAL A 398 -30.28 8.87 1.13
N VAL A 399 -29.06 8.93 0.58
CA VAL A 399 -27.82 8.98 1.37
C VAL A 399 -27.06 10.25 1.02
N LEU A 400 -26.68 11.01 2.03
CA LEU A 400 -25.85 12.21 1.90
C LEU A 400 -24.49 11.94 2.56
N THR A 401 -23.40 12.19 1.84
CA THR A 401 -22.03 12.05 2.36
C THR A 401 -21.28 13.35 2.16
N ALA A 402 -20.60 13.85 3.19
CA ALA A 402 -19.81 15.06 3.13
C ALA A 402 -18.54 14.96 3.99
N GLY A 403 -17.41 15.43 3.47
CA GLY A 403 -16.12 15.38 4.16
C GLY A 403 -14.96 15.05 3.23
N LYS A 404 -13.92 14.42 3.78
CA LYS A 404 -12.78 13.88 3.02
C LYS A 404 -13.02 12.38 2.78
N PHE A 405 -13.06 11.95 1.52
CA PHE A 405 -13.21 10.55 1.10
C PHE A 405 -12.75 10.35 -0.36
N SER A 406 -12.73 9.13 -0.86
CA SER A 406 -12.42 8.88 -2.28
C SER A 406 -13.67 9.00 -3.13
N VAL A 407 -13.57 9.63 -4.28
CA VAL A 407 -14.65 9.66 -5.28
C VAL A 407 -15.02 8.23 -5.70
N ALA A 408 -14.02 7.34 -5.80
CA ALA A 408 -14.21 5.93 -6.15
C ALA A 408 -14.88 5.10 -5.04
N ASP A 409 -15.05 5.65 -3.82
CA ASP A 409 -15.86 4.98 -2.79
C ASP A 409 -17.35 4.92 -3.17
N LEU A 410 -17.83 5.84 -4.04
CA LEU A 410 -19.24 5.97 -4.40
C LEU A 410 -19.51 5.80 -5.91
N PHE A 411 -18.55 6.16 -6.78
CA PHE A 411 -18.71 6.19 -8.23
C PHE A 411 -17.83 5.14 -8.92
N ASP A 412 -18.25 4.65 -10.07
CA ASP A 412 -17.59 3.64 -10.91
C ASP A 412 -17.30 2.31 -10.20
N THR A 413 -17.95 2.03 -9.06
CA THR A 413 -17.78 0.80 -8.30
C THR A 413 -18.19 -0.43 -9.11
N ASN A 414 -17.51 -1.58 -8.88
CA ASN A 414 -17.81 -2.85 -9.55
C ASN A 414 -17.55 -4.02 -8.61
N ARG A 415 -18.43 -4.99 -8.57
CA ARG A 415 -18.34 -6.14 -7.66
C ARG A 415 -17.12 -7.03 -7.91
N TYR A 416 -16.59 -7.08 -9.12
CA TYR A 416 -15.57 -8.04 -9.55
C TYR A 416 -14.21 -7.39 -9.82
N ALA A 417 -14.17 -6.07 -9.88
CA ALA A 417 -12.95 -5.32 -10.15
C ALA A 417 -13.08 -3.90 -9.57
N ASN A 418 -12.73 -3.72 -8.31
CA ASN A 418 -12.88 -2.45 -7.60
C ASN A 418 -11.72 -2.12 -6.67
N SER A 419 -11.21 -3.10 -5.94
CA SER A 419 -10.21 -2.87 -4.90
C SER A 419 -8.87 -3.50 -5.26
N PRO A 420 -7.77 -2.73 -5.29
CA PRO A 420 -6.43 -3.28 -5.47
C PRO A 420 -5.97 -4.11 -4.27
N LYS A 421 -6.70 -4.08 -3.15
CA LYS A 421 -6.42 -4.86 -1.94
C LYS A 421 -6.91 -6.31 -2.05
N THR A 422 -7.99 -6.54 -2.80
CA THR A 422 -8.66 -7.84 -2.87
C THR A 422 -8.83 -8.40 -4.28
N ASP A 423 -8.93 -7.50 -5.29
CA ASP A 423 -9.23 -7.85 -6.68
C ASP A 423 -7.99 -7.73 -7.57
N PHE A 424 -8.14 -7.21 -8.80
CA PHE A 424 -7.03 -6.87 -9.68
C PHE A 424 -6.15 -5.77 -9.08
N LEU A 425 -4.86 -5.77 -9.41
CA LEU A 425 -3.95 -4.72 -8.99
C LEU A 425 -3.96 -3.53 -9.95
N ASN A 426 -4.07 -3.79 -11.27
CA ASN A 426 -3.92 -2.76 -12.29
C ASN A 426 -5.00 -1.67 -12.20
N TRP A 427 -4.56 -0.42 -12.16
CA TRP A 427 -5.41 0.77 -12.08
C TRP A 427 -6.54 0.79 -13.10
N SER A 428 -6.23 0.53 -14.37
CA SER A 428 -7.22 0.60 -15.47
C SER A 428 -8.16 -0.61 -15.54
N LEU A 429 -8.03 -1.57 -14.61
CA LEU A 429 -8.98 -2.66 -14.39
C LEU A 429 -9.88 -2.42 -13.18
N ILE A 430 -9.36 -1.86 -12.08
CA ILE A 430 -10.16 -1.60 -10.88
C ILE A 430 -11.04 -0.36 -10.99
N ASN A 431 -10.65 0.59 -11.86
CA ASN A 431 -11.47 1.73 -12.25
C ASN A 431 -11.56 1.82 -13.77
N THR A 432 -12.50 2.59 -14.29
CA THR A 432 -12.50 2.95 -15.71
C THR A 432 -11.28 3.82 -15.99
N GLY A 433 -10.34 3.35 -16.80
CA GLY A 433 -9.03 3.97 -16.98
C GLY A 433 -9.05 5.47 -17.37
N THR A 434 -10.14 5.96 -17.96
CA THR A 434 -10.32 7.38 -18.27
C THR A 434 -10.89 8.22 -17.14
N PHE A 435 -11.31 7.60 -16.03
CA PHE A 435 -11.92 8.29 -14.91
C PHE A 435 -10.87 8.94 -14.01
N ASP A 436 -10.38 10.10 -14.45
CA ASP A 436 -9.46 10.96 -13.74
C ASP A 436 -10.23 11.73 -12.65
N TYR A 437 -10.54 11.03 -11.54
CA TYR A 437 -11.34 11.61 -10.48
C TYR A 437 -10.53 12.53 -9.58
N ALA A 438 -11.21 13.54 -8.99
CA ALA A 438 -10.59 14.50 -8.10
C ALA A 438 -9.99 13.81 -6.86
N ALA A 439 -8.71 14.02 -6.62
CA ALA A 439 -7.99 13.42 -5.52
C ALA A 439 -6.72 14.18 -5.14
N ASP A 440 -6.24 13.94 -3.91
CA ASP A 440 -4.84 14.17 -3.57
C ASP A 440 -3.97 13.03 -4.17
N ALA A 441 -2.66 13.06 -3.91
CA ALA A 441 -1.75 12.05 -4.44
C ALA A 441 -2.04 10.61 -3.99
N TRP A 442 -2.92 10.42 -3.03
CA TRP A 442 -3.31 9.13 -2.43
C TRP A 442 -4.73 8.69 -2.75
N GLY A 443 -5.46 9.45 -3.56
CA GLY A 443 -6.78 9.08 -4.01
C GLY A 443 -7.95 9.66 -3.19
N TYR A 444 -7.74 10.66 -2.33
CA TYR A 444 -8.77 11.26 -1.47
C TYR A 444 -8.95 12.74 -1.72
N THR A 445 -10.18 13.22 -1.55
CA THR A 445 -10.48 14.65 -1.65
C THR A 445 -11.62 15.05 -0.73
N TYR A 446 -11.80 16.36 -0.57
CA TYR A 446 -12.97 16.94 0.10
C TYR A 446 -14.13 17.04 -0.89
N GLY A 447 -15.33 16.68 -0.44
CA GLY A 447 -16.49 16.76 -1.29
C GLY A 447 -17.80 16.50 -0.55
N ALA A 448 -18.87 16.60 -1.31
CA ALA A 448 -20.20 16.20 -0.91
C ALA A 448 -20.86 15.42 -2.04
N ALA A 449 -21.58 14.37 -1.68
CA ALA A 449 -22.33 13.53 -2.62
C ALA A 449 -23.71 13.21 -2.06
N ALA A 450 -24.65 13.04 -3.00
CA ALA A 450 -25.99 12.56 -2.73
C ALA A 450 -26.24 11.32 -3.57
N GLU A 451 -26.86 10.32 -2.96
CA GLU A 451 -27.28 9.07 -3.62
C GLU A 451 -28.78 8.89 -3.37
N TRP A 452 -29.51 8.53 -4.40
CA TRP A 452 -30.92 8.21 -4.34
C TRP A 452 -31.16 6.82 -4.92
N TYR A 453 -31.69 5.96 -4.09
CA TYR A 453 -32.03 4.59 -4.44
C TYR A 453 -33.55 4.43 -4.49
N GLN A 454 -34.05 3.86 -5.59
CA GLN A 454 -35.45 3.55 -5.78
C GLN A 454 -35.64 2.29 -6.61
N GLY A 455 -36.07 1.21 -5.99
CA GLY A 455 -36.17 -0.10 -6.61
C GLY A 455 -34.84 -0.50 -7.28
N ASN A 456 -34.87 -0.75 -8.57
CA ASN A 456 -33.66 -1.16 -9.33
C ASN A 456 -32.80 0.01 -9.84
N TRP A 457 -33.07 1.24 -9.42
CA TRP A 457 -32.33 2.41 -9.85
C TRP A 457 -31.52 3.03 -8.71
N ALA A 458 -30.32 3.49 -9.03
CA ALA A 458 -29.58 4.41 -8.20
C ALA A 458 -29.12 5.61 -9.03
N LEU A 459 -29.35 6.80 -8.51
CA LEU A 459 -28.82 8.06 -9.03
C LEU A 459 -27.84 8.63 -8.04
N ARG A 460 -26.64 8.98 -8.49
CA ARG A 460 -25.59 9.57 -7.65
C ARG A 460 -25.10 10.86 -8.25
N GLY A 461 -24.83 11.86 -7.42
CA GLY A 461 -24.22 13.11 -7.84
C GLY A 461 -23.30 13.64 -6.75
N GLY A 462 -22.15 14.20 -7.15
CA GLY A 462 -21.18 14.75 -6.20
C GLY A 462 -20.42 15.94 -6.74
N LEU A 463 -19.98 16.79 -5.82
CA LEU A 463 -19.08 17.91 -6.06
C LEU A 463 -17.82 17.71 -5.20
N PHE A 464 -16.66 17.73 -5.83
CA PHE A 464 -15.38 17.41 -5.23
C PHE A 464 -14.35 18.50 -5.48
N ASP A 465 -13.52 18.79 -4.48
CA ASP A 465 -12.41 19.70 -4.61
C ASP A 465 -11.32 19.09 -5.48
N LEU A 466 -10.84 19.84 -6.47
CA LEU A 466 -9.86 19.40 -7.45
C LEU A 466 -8.50 20.02 -7.12
N SER A 467 -7.45 19.26 -7.26
CA SER A 467 -6.07 19.72 -7.05
C SER A 467 -5.78 21.07 -7.70
N PRO A 468 -5.10 21.99 -7.03
CA PRO A 468 -4.87 23.36 -7.55
C PRO A 468 -4.04 23.39 -8.84
N THR A 469 -3.27 22.36 -9.10
CA THR A 469 -2.52 22.18 -10.36
C THR A 469 -2.54 20.74 -10.78
N PRO A 470 -2.55 20.44 -12.08
CA PRO A 470 -2.35 19.09 -12.58
C PRO A 470 -1.05 18.48 -12.02
N THR A 471 -1.12 17.27 -11.49
CA THR A 471 -0.04 16.64 -10.73
C THR A 471 1.17 16.25 -11.57
N GLY A 472 1.07 16.32 -12.90
CA GLY A 472 2.19 16.06 -13.81
C GLY A 472 3.34 17.04 -13.74
N GLY A 473 3.17 18.21 -13.13
CA GLY A 473 4.11 19.33 -13.24
C GLY A 473 4.97 19.65 -12.02
N GLY A 474 4.95 18.90 -10.92
CA GLY A 474 5.69 19.37 -9.76
C GLY A 474 6.24 18.33 -8.81
N ASN A 475 7.53 18.39 -8.60
CA ASN A 475 8.25 17.78 -7.48
C ASN A 475 8.05 18.57 -6.17
N SER A 476 6.88 19.09 -5.88
CA SER A 476 6.74 19.79 -4.61
C SER A 476 6.31 18.77 -3.53
N ALA A 477 7.23 18.45 -2.66
CA ALA A 477 7.00 17.72 -1.43
C ALA A 477 5.93 18.34 -0.50
N ASN A 478 5.38 19.49 -0.88
CA ASN A 478 4.46 20.28 -0.06
C ASN A 478 3.09 20.51 -0.72
N GLY A 479 2.69 19.80 -1.79
CA GLY A 479 1.68 20.41 -2.61
C GLY A 479 0.53 19.60 -3.14
N TYR A 480 0.34 18.37 -2.71
CA TYR A 480 -0.81 17.61 -3.19
C TYR A 480 -1.90 17.38 -2.13
N GLY A 481 -1.90 18.19 -1.11
CA GLY A 481 -3.06 18.31 -0.24
C GLY A 481 -4.15 19.11 -0.96
N ASN A 482 -5.33 18.55 -1.10
CA ASN A 482 -6.47 19.33 -1.52
C ASN A 482 -6.80 20.33 -0.40
N ASP A 483 -6.69 21.60 -0.72
CA ASP A 483 -7.19 22.67 0.12
C ASP A 483 -8.70 22.82 -0.19
N PRO A 484 -9.62 22.61 0.76
CA PRO A 484 -11.05 22.56 0.49
C PRO A 484 -11.64 23.94 0.14
N THR A 485 -11.06 24.58 -0.87
CA THR A 485 -11.49 25.89 -1.35
C THR A 485 -12.54 25.80 -2.45
N PHE A 486 -12.63 24.67 -3.13
CA PHE A 486 -13.50 24.44 -4.31
C PHE A 486 -13.36 25.49 -5.41
N ARG A 487 -12.21 26.18 -5.45
CA ARG A 487 -11.87 27.10 -6.56
C ARG A 487 -11.72 26.36 -7.87
N GLN A 488 -11.28 25.13 -7.79
CA GLN A 488 -11.28 24.15 -8.85
C GLN A 488 -12.06 22.96 -8.33
N PHE A 489 -12.86 22.35 -9.19
CA PHE A 489 -13.78 21.31 -8.74
C PHE A 489 -14.04 20.27 -9.82
N GLN A 490 -14.49 19.12 -9.40
CA GLN A 490 -15.04 18.10 -10.27
C GLN A 490 -16.50 17.84 -9.88
N ILE A 491 -17.37 17.78 -10.88
CA ILE A 491 -18.73 17.28 -10.75
C ILE A 491 -18.74 15.87 -11.31
N VAL A 492 -19.32 14.93 -10.56
CA VAL A 492 -19.54 13.55 -10.98
C VAL A 492 -21.00 13.22 -10.84
N SER A 493 -21.58 12.56 -11.85
CA SER A 493 -22.96 12.08 -11.84
C SER A 493 -23.00 10.66 -12.38
N GLU A 494 -23.75 9.79 -11.72
CA GLU A 494 -23.88 8.39 -12.12
C GLU A 494 -25.34 7.95 -12.06
N ILE A 495 -25.76 7.21 -13.09
CA ILE A 495 -27.01 6.46 -13.09
C ILE A 495 -26.70 4.98 -13.16
N GLU A 496 -27.26 4.21 -12.25
CA GLU A 496 -27.13 2.77 -12.20
C GLU A 496 -28.51 2.12 -12.33
N ARG A 497 -28.58 1.05 -13.10
CA ARG A 497 -29.73 0.18 -13.19
C ARG A 497 -29.37 -1.25 -12.89
N GLY A 498 -29.92 -1.78 -11.80
CA GLY A 498 -29.91 -3.19 -11.47
C GLY A 498 -30.82 -3.98 -12.39
N HIS A 499 -30.42 -5.19 -12.75
CA HIS A 499 -31.20 -6.14 -13.54
C HIS A 499 -30.92 -7.57 -13.12
N SER A 500 -31.77 -8.48 -13.56
CA SER A 500 -31.54 -9.92 -13.41
C SER A 500 -31.52 -10.57 -14.79
N LEU A 501 -30.39 -11.17 -15.15
CA LEU A 501 -30.27 -12.00 -16.36
C LEU A 501 -30.01 -13.44 -15.95
N TRP A 502 -30.76 -14.37 -16.55
CA TRP A 502 -30.68 -15.81 -16.20
C TRP A 502 -30.93 -16.10 -14.72
N GLY A 503 -31.72 -15.26 -14.05
CA GLY A 503 -31.97 -15.37 -12.59
C GLY A 503 -30.82 -14.88 -11.71
N GLN A 504 -29.77 -14.34 -12.33
CA GLN A 504 -28.58 -13.83 -11.62
C GLN A 504 -28.52 -12.30 -11.64
N PRO A 505 -28.07 -11.66 -10.54
CA PRO A 505 -28.01 -10.19 -10.47
C PRO A 505 -26.92 -9.60 -11.33
N GLY A 506 -27.18 -8.43 -11.85
CA GLY A 506 -26.23 -7.61 -12.59
C GLY A 506 -26.60 -6.14 -12.52
N SER A 507 -25.71 -5.26 -12.95
CA SER A 507 -26.02 -3.83 -13.10
C SER A 507 -25.24 -3.18 -14.25
N VAL A 508 -25.78 -2.08 -14.72
CA VAL A 508 -25.20 -1.17 -15.72
C VAL A 508 -25.12 0.19 -15.11
N LYS A 509 -23.95 0.82 -15.17
CA LYS A 509 -23.69 2.18 -14.70
C LYS A 509 -23.22 3.06 -15.84
N LEU A 510 -23.74 4.27 -15.90
CA LEU A 510 -23.26 5.33 -16.76
C LEU A 510 -22.82 6.49 -15.89
N THR A 511 -21.53 6.79 -15.90
CA THR A 511 -20.91 7.86 -15.09
C THR A 511 -20.45 8.98 -16.01
N GLY A 512 -20.88 10.20 -15.73
CA GLY A 512 -20.38 11.42 -16.36
C GLY A 512 -19.58 12.24 -15.37
N PHE A 513 -18.46 12.83 -15.80
CA PHE A 513 -17.65 13.70 -14.97
C PHE A 513 -17.16 14.94 -15.71
N LEU A 514 -16.99 16.02 -14.97
CA LEU A 514 -16.51 17.30 -15.47
C LEU A 514 -15.53 17.91 -14.48
N SER A 515 -14.24 17.86 -14.81
CA SER A 515 -13.21 18.58 -14.07
C SER A 515 -13.13 20.01 -14.59
N ARG A 516 -13.09 21.01 -13.67
CA ARG A 516 -13.02 22.42 -14.02
C ARG A 516 -11.99 23.16 -13.19
N GLY A 517 -10.98 23.70 -13.84
CA GLY A 517 -9.84 24.35 -13.20
C GLY A 517 -8.77 24.79 -14.21
N ASN A 518 -7.61 25.14 -13.70
CA ASN A 518 -6.47 25.58 -14.49
C ASN A 518 -5.74 24.38 -15.11
N ALA A 519 -5.91 24.21 -16.41
CA ALA A 519 -5.24 23.17 -17.19
C ALA A 519 -4.79 23.69 -18.55
N GLY A 520 -3.78 23.06 -19.13
CA GLY A 520 -3.25 23.38 -20.45
C GLY A 520 -3.90 22.53 -21.55
N ARG A 521 -4.02 23.10 -22.76
CA ARG A 521 -4.37 22.38 -23.96
C ARG A 521 -3.10 21.94 -24.68
N PHE A 522 -3.02 20.67 -25.05
CA PHE A 522 -1.84 20.12 -25.75
C PHE A 522 -1.52 20.83 -27.06
N GLY A 523 -2.56 21.22 -27.83
CA GLY A 523 -2.39 21.97 -29.08
C GLY A 523 -1.78 23.36 -28.89
N ASP A 524 -2.20 24.07 -27.84
CA ASP A 524 -1.66 25.39 -27.51
C ASP A 524 -0.20 25.28 -27.00
N ALA A 525 0.09 24.25 -26.20
CA ALA A 525 1.44 23.95 -25.74
C ALA A 525 2.40 23.66 -26.91
N ILE A 526 2.01 22.83 -27.86
CA ILE A 526 2.79 22.52 -29.07
C ILE A 526 3.04 23.79 -29.88
N SER A 527 1.99 24.61 -30.08
CA SER A 527 2.08 25.86 -30.84
C SER A 527 3.00 26.87 -30.16
N ARG A 528 2.89 27.03 -28.84
CA ARG A 528 3.74 27.89 -28.04
C ARG A 528 5.19 27.42 -28.04
N SER A 529 5.43 26.12 -27.85
CA SER A 529 6.78 25.53 -27.91
C SER A 529 7.45 25.83 -29.26
N ARG A 530 6.75 25.64 -30.36
CA ARG A 530 7.27 25.92 -31.73
C ARG A 530 7.59 27.40 -31.95
N SER A 531 6.76 28.29 -31.42
CA SER A 531 6.92 29.75 -31.63
C SER A 531 8.00 30.38 -30.75
N THR A 532 8.25 29.81 -29.55
CA THR A 532 9.18 30.38 -28.56
C THR A 532 10.47 29.61 -28.38
N GLY A 533 10.54 28.34 -28.89
CA GLY A 533 11.64 27.43 -28.62
C GLY A 533 11.64 26.84 -27.20
N MET A 534 10.59 27.11 -26.41
CA MET A 534 10.41 26.60 -25.05
C MET A 534 10.20 25.07 -25.08
N ASN A 535 10.66 24.36 -24.05
CA ASN A 535 10.28 22.96 -23.85
C ASN A 535 8.75 22.82 -23.83
N VAL A 536 8.22 21.76 -24.47
CA VAL A 536 6.77 21.63 -24.64
C VAL A 536 6.03 21.38 -23.33
N THR A 537 6.69 20.78 -22.33
CA THR A 537 6.13 20.61 -20.97
C THR A 537 6.02 21.95 -20.24
N ASP A 538 7.05 22.80 -20.35
CA ASP A 538 6.99 24.16 -19.79
C ASP A 538 5.98 25.02 -20.54
N ALA A 539 5.88 24.84 -21.86
CA ALA A 539 4.88 25.49 -22.68
C ALA A 539 3.45 25.09 -22.27
N LEU A 540 3.22 23.82 -21.89
CA LEU A 540 1.93 23.35 -21.37
C LEU A 540 1.57 24.08 -20.08
N ALA A 541 2.50 24.16 -19.12
CA ALA A 541 2.30 24.92 -17.89
C ALA A 541 2.01 26.42 -18.17
N ALA A 542 2.69 27.01 -19.15
CA ALA A 542 2.53 28.42 -19.50
C ALA A 542 1.22 28.77 -20.25
N VAL A 543 0.52 27.78 -20.78
CA VAL A 543 -0.79 27.98 -21.43
C VAL A 543 -1.97 27.55 -20.57
N ARG A 544 -1.73 27.15 -19.31
CA ARG A 544 -2.80 26.79 -18.38
C ARG A 544 -3.73 27.98 -18.16
N HIS A 545 -5.02 27.69 -18.25
CA HIS A 545 -6.10 28.65 -17.93
C HIS A 545 -7.32 27.88 -17.43
N TYR A 546 -8.27 28.59 -16.85
CA TYR A 546 -9.48 27.99 -16.28
C TYR A 546 -10.39 27.44 -17.36
N GLN A 547 -10.49 26.11 -17.43
CA GLN A 547 -11.27 25.40 -18.46
C GLN A 547 -11.83 24.08 -17.93
N SER A 548 -12.51 23.34 -18.78
CA SER A 548 -13.19 22.08 -18.45
C SER A 548 -12.62 20.92 -19.22
N ARG A 549 -12.53 19.76 -18.55
CA ARG A 549 -12.23 18.44 -19.14
C ARG A 549 -13.39 17.49 -18.82
N PRO A 550 -14.30 17.23 -19.78
CA PRO A 550 -15.38 16.27 -19.61
C PRO A 550 -14.92 14.85 -19.87
N GLY A 551 -15.64 13.89 -19.28
CA GLY A 551 -15.51 12.48 -19.59
C GLY A 551 -16.78 11.71 -19.28
N VAL A 552 -16.84 10.48 -19.80
CA VAL A 552 -17.95 9.55 -19.59
C VAL A 552 -17.42 8.12 -19.53
N SER A 553 -18.00 7.31 -18.67
CA SER A 553 -17.71 5.87 -18.57
C SER A 553 -18.99 5.04 -18.53
N LEU A 554 -18.91 3.85 -19.11
CA LEU A 554 -19.88 2.77 -19.00
C LEU A 554 -19.23 1.64 -18.20
N ASN A 555 -19.92 1.15 -17.16
CA ASN A 555 -19.46 0.07 -16.29
C ASN A 555 -20.56 -0.97 -16.17
N LEU A 556 -20.23 -2.21 -16.48
CA LEU A 556 -21.13 -3.37 -16.52
C LEU A 556 -20.61 -4.41 -15.53
N GLN A 557 -21.52 -5.03 -14.80
CA GLN A 557 -21.25 -6.21 -14.00
C GLN A 557 -22.40 -7.20 -14.09
N GLN A 558 -22.09 -8.49 -14.18
CA GLN A 558 -23.09 -9.55 -14.27
C GLN A 558 -22.59 -10.83 -13.56
N GLN A 559 -23.35 -11.33 -12.65
CA GLN A 559 -23.20 -12.70 -12.18
C GLN A 559 -23.76 -13.65 -13.24
N VAL A 560 -22.94 -14.56 -13.75
CA VAL A 560 -23.33 -15.53 -14.78
C VAL A 560 -23.79 -16.83 -14.14
N SER A 561 -23.18 -17.22 -13.04
CA SER A 561 -23.52 -18.37 -12.22
C SER A 561 -23.07 -18.15 -10.77
N ASP A 562 -23.32 -19.10 -9.89
CA ASP A 562 -22.81 -19.06 -8.49
C ASP A 562 -21.28 -19.03 -8.39
N ILE A 563 -20.57 -19.33 -9.48
CA ILE A 563 -19.11 -19.40 -9.53
C ILE A 563 -18.52 -18.27 -10.34
N VAL A 564 -19.21 -17.80 -11.39
CA VAL A 564 -18.67 -16.92 -12.41
C VAL A 564 -19.34 -15.56 -12.36
N GLY A 565 -18.55 -14.52 -12.17
CA GLY A 565 -18.90 -13.14 -12.40
C GLY A 565 -18.11 -12.53 -13.56
N VAL A 566 -18.72 -11.64 -14.30
CA VAL A 566 -18.07 -10.94 -15.42
C VAL A 566 -18.28 -9.42 -15.30
N PHE A 567 -17.33 -8.67 -15.82
CA PHE A 567 -17.43 -7.22 -15.91
C PHE A 567 -16.88 -6.68 -17.23
N ALA A 568 -17.32 -5.49 -17.59
CA ALA A 568 -16.75 -4.74 -18.71
C ALA A 568 -16.85 -3.24 -18.43
N ARG A 569 -15.85 -2.49 -18.87
CA ARG A 569 -15.83 -1.03 -18.79
C ARG A 569 -15.42 -0.41 -20.12
N ALA A 570 -15.98 0.73 -20.45
CA ALA A 570 -15.58 1.55 -21.59
C ALA A 570 -15.58 3.02 -21.15
N GLY A 571 -14.55 3.77 -21.53
CA GLY A 571 -14.40 5.14 -21.11
C GLY A 571 -13.88 6.08 -22.19
N TRP A 572 -14.32 7.31 -22.09
CA TRP A 572 -13.90 8.44 -22.91
C TRP A 572 -13.65 9.66 -22.03
N ALA A 573 -12.53 10.38 -22.27
CA ALA A 573 -12.25 11.70 -21.71
C ALA A 573 -11.73 12.64 -22.80
N ASP A 574 -11.85 13.95 -22.59
CA ASP A 574 -11.32 14.96 -23.52
C ASP A 574 -9.79 14.94 -23.51
N GLY A 575 -9.20 14.32 -24.52
CA GLY A 575 -7.76 14.22 -24.69
C GLY A 575 -7.11 15.44 -25.35
N ASN A 576 -7.78 16.59 -25.43
CA ASN A 576 -7.17 17.86 -25.83
C ASN A 576 -6.59 18.63 -24.64
N VAL A 577 -7.08 18.35 -23.44
CA VAL A 577 -6.73 18.99 -22.18
C VAL A 577 -5.96 18.01 -21.31
N GLU A 578 -4.91 18.48 -20.65
CA GLU A 578 -4.15 17.66 -19.71
C GLU A 578 -5.06 17.12 -18.59
N PRO A 579 -4.84 15.87 -18.11
CA PRO A 579 -5.52 15.33 -16.93
C PRO A 579 -5.04 16.02 -15.66
N TRP A 580 -5.81 15.87 -14.55
CA TRP A 580 -5.48 16.50 -13.28
C TRP A 580 -4.70 15.61 -12.34
N ASP A 581 -5.15 14.39 -12.14
CA ASP A 581 -4.70 13.61 -10.98
C ASP A 581 -3.85 12.38 -11.35
N PHE A 582 -4.34 11.43 -12.16
CA PHE A 582 -3.52 10.24 -12.46
C PHE A 582 -3.80 9.54 -13.81
N ALA A 583 -4.80 9.95 -14.58
CA ALA A 583 -5.19 9.19 -15.77
C ALA A 583 -4.68 9.81 -17.07
N ASP A 584 -3.49 9.44 -17.51
CA ASP A 584 -2.99 9.74 -18.87
C ASP A 584 -3.65 8.81 -19.93
N ILE A 585 -4.98 8.66 -19.86
CA ILE A 585 -5.77 7.78 -20.72
C ILE A 585 -6.98 8.56 -21.25
N ASP A 586 -7.14 8.63 -22.58
CA ASP A 586 -8.26 9.35 -23.20
C ASP A 586 -9.37 8.40 -23.65
N ARG A 587 -9.04 7.12 -23.90
CA ARG A 587 -9.95 6.04 -24.29
C ARG A 587 -9.55 4.76 -23.59
N THR A 588 -10.50 4.05 -23.05
CA THR A 588 -10.26 2.74 -22.44
C THR A 588 -11.37 1.76 -22.79
N LEU A 589 -11.01 0.50 -22.92
CA LEU A 589 -11.93 -0.63 -23.00
C LEU A 589 -11.34 -1.76 -22.17
N SER A 590 -12.05 -2.21 -21.16
CA SER A 590 -11.60 -3.31 -20.30
C SER A 590 -12.72 -4.31 -20.06
N GLY A 591 -12.35 -5.53 -19.67
CA GLY A 591 -13.29 -6.54 -19.26
C GLY A 591 -12.59 -7.79 -18.78
N GLY A 592 -13.32 -8.56 -17.98
CA GLY A 592 -12.78 -9.75 -17.37
C GLY A 592 -13.82 -10.57 -16.65
N LEU A 593 -13.33 -11.60 -15.99
CA LEU A 593 -14.12 -12.54 -15.20
C LEU A 593 -13.46 -12.79 -13.84
N SER A 594 -14.30 -13.09 -12.87
CA SER A 594 -13.94 -13.53 -11.53
C SER A 594 -14.59 -14.88 -11.26
N LEU A 595 -13.80 -15.82 -10.75
CA LEU A 595 -14.23 -17.17 -10.43
C LEU A 595 -14.04 -17.41 -8.94
N ASN A 596 -15.08 -17.79 -8.21
CA ASN A 596 -14.92 -18.25 -6.84
C ASN A 596 -14.53 -19.73 -6.77
N GLY A 597 -13.91 -20.12 -5.68
CA GLY A 597 -13.30 -21.44 -5.52
C GLY A 597 -14.24 -22.58 -5.17
N LYS A 598 -15.56 -22.43 -5.25
CA LYS A 598 -16.53 -23.52 -4.95
C LYS A 598 -16.25 -24.79 -5.77
N SER A 599 -15.85 -24.64 -7.03
CA SER A 599 -15.59 -25.78 -7.93
C SER A 599 -14.38 -26.63 -7.56
N TRP A 600 -13.45 -26.09 -6.75
CA TRP A 600 -12.28 -26.81 -6.22
C TRP A 600 -12.25 -26.92 -4.70
N GLY A 601 -13.42 -26.77 -4.05
CA GLY A 601 -13.59 -26.99 -2.61
C GLY A 601 -13.08 -25.86 -1.70
N ARG A 602 -12.83 -24.66 -2.26
CA ARG A 602 -12.33 -23.48 -1.55
C ARG A 602 -13.17 -22.25 -1.88
N PRO A 603 -14.39 -22.14 -1.33
CA PRO A 603 -15.36 -21.12 -1.73
C PRO A 603 -14.89 -19.68 -1.53
N ASP A 604 -13.96 -19.44 -0.61
CA ASP A 604 -13.43 -18.11 -0.27
C ASP A 604 -12.22 -17.70 -1.14
N ASP A 605 -11.69 -18.63 -1.95
CA ASP A 605 -10.64 -18.31 -2.91
C ASP A 605 -11.23 -17.65 -4.16
N THR A 606 -10.42 -16.83 -4.85
CA THR A 606 -10.85 -16.17 -6.08
C THR A 606 -9.75 -16.22 -7.14
N ILE A 607 -10.15 -16.49 -8.38
CA ILE A 607 -9.31 -16.28 -9.58
C ILE A 607 -9.92 -15.15 -10.39
N GLY A 608 -9.11 -14.15 -10.76
CA GLY A 608 -9.48 -13.11 -11.72
C GLY A 608 -8.66 -13.21 -13.00
N ILE A 609 -9.28 -12.97 -14.14
CA ILE A 609 -8.62 -12.83 -15.44
C ILE A 609 -9.27 -11.67 -16.18
N ALA A 610 -8.49 -10.68 -16.58
CA ALA A 610 -8.99 -9.50 -17.27
C ALA A 610 -7.99 -8.95 -18.29
N GLY A 611 -8.50 -8.13 -19.19
CA GLY A 611 -7.69 -7.39 -20.15
C GLY A 611 -8.18 -5.96 -20.31
N VAL A 612 -7.26 -5.06 -20.66
CA VAL A 612 -7.56 -3.66 -20.94
C VAL A 612 -6.76 -3.15 -22.13
N LEU A 613 -7.41 -2.28 -22.92
CA LEU A 613 -6.83 -1.50 -24.01
C LEU A 613 -6.96 -0.02 -23.67
N ASN A 614 -5.83 0.67 -23.49
CA ASN A 614 -5.75 2.10 -23.24
C ASN A 614 -5.22 2.83 -24.48
N ALA A 615 -5.77 4.00 -24.77
CA ALA A 615 -5.38 4.82 -25.93
C ALA A 615 -5.47 6.31 -25.61
N ILE A 616 -4.72 7.11 -26.36
CA ILE A 616 -4.75 8.58 -26.31
C ILE A 616 -5.10 9.20 -27.67
N THR A 617 -5.61 10.41 -27.63
CA THR A 617 -5.98 11.20 -28.83
C THR A 617 -4.74 11.55 -29.67
N LYS A 618 -4.96 11.90 -30.94
CA LYS A 618 -3.85 12.29 -31.83
C LYS A 618 -3.07 13.49 -31.32
N ILE A 619 -3.76 14.50 -30.77
CA ILE A 619 -3.09 15.68 -30.23
C ILE A 619 -2.27 15.38 -28.98
N HIS A 620 -2.71 14.45 -28.13
CA HIS A 620 -1.95 13.98 -26.99
C HIS A 620 -0.71 13.17 -27.44
N GLN A 621 -0.84 12.33 -28.51
CA GLN A 621 0.31 11.66 -29.12
C GLN A 621 1.33 12.68 -29.65
N ASP A 622 0.88 13.74 -30.34
CA ASP A 622 1.75 14.79 -30.88
C ASP A 622 2.47 15.57 -29.80
N TYR A 623 1.80 15.78 -28.63
CA TYR A 623 2.40 16.40 -27.46
C TYR A 623 3.53 15.53 -26.88
N LEU A 624 3.28 14.21 -26.68
CA LEU A 624 4.31 13.29 -26.20
C LEU A 624 5.44 13.12 -27.21
N ALA A 625 5.14 13.10 -28.53
CA ALA A 625 6.15 13.02 -29.57
C ALA A 625 7.04 14.27 -29.66
N ALA A 626 6.51 15.43 -29.27
CA ALA A 626 7.28 16.67 -29.15
C ALA A 626 8.15 16.75 -27.88
N GLY A 627 8.19 15.69 -27.05
CA GLY A 627 8.95 15.63 -25.83
C GLY A 627 8.14 15.98 -24.58
N GLY A 628 6.82 16.08 -24.69
CA GLY A 628 5.91 16.36 -23.58
C GLY A 628 5.92 15.28 -22.52
N LEU A 629 5.70 15.68 -21.28
CA LEU A 629 5.55 14.80 -20.12
C LEU A 629 4.12 14.86 -19.63
N GLY A 630 3.51 13.68 -19.45
CA GLY A 630 2.26 13.49 -18.72
C GLY A 630 2.49 13.33 -17.23
N ILE A 631 1.45 12.92 -16.51
CA ILE A 631 1.51 12.65 -15.08
C ILE A 631 2.40 11.44 -14.80
N LEU A 632 2.16 10.34 -15.49
CA LEU A 632 2.84 9.05 -15.28
C LEU A 632 3.66 8.60 -16.50
N ILE A 633 3.43 9.20 -17.66
CA ILE A 633 4.03 8.80 -18.92
C ILE A 633 4.81 9.95 -19.57
N GLY A 634 5.61 9.63 -20.57
CA GLY A 634 6.37 10.58 -21.37
C GLY A 634 7.87 10.27 -21.34
N ASP A 635 8.36 9.81 -22.46
CA ASP A 635 9.74 9.38 -22.62
C ASP A 635 10.67 10.48 -23.16
N GLY A 636 10.16 11.72 -23.30
CA GLY A 636 10.82 12.77 -24.05
C GLY A 636 10.67 12.65 -25.56
N GLN A 637 10.08 11.56 -26.05
CA GLN A 637 9.74 11.28 -27.45
C GLN A 637 8.72 10.15 -27.55
N LEU A 638 7.96 10.10 -28.64
CA LEU A 638 7.06 8.99 -28.96
C LEU A 638 7.21 8.60 -30.43
N PRO A 639 8.27 7.88 -30.81
CA PRO A 639 8.58 7.60 -32.22
C PRO A 639 7.56 6.68 -32.90
N LYS A 640 6.94 5.79 -32.13
CA LYS A 640 5.99 4.81 -32.65
C LYS A 640 4.87 4.57 -31.65
N TYR A 641 3.78 5.28 -31.84
CA TYR A 641 2.56 5.11 -31.05
C TYR A 641 1.88 3.77 -31.31
N LYS A 642 1.46 3.10 -30.24
CA LYS A 642 0.44 2.04 -30.23
C LYS A 642 -0.33 2.09 -28.90
N PRO A 643 -1.62 1.71 -28.91
CA PRO A 643 -2.37 1.57 -27.67
C PRO A 643 -1.68 0.61 -26.69
N GLU A 644 -1.66 0.96 -25.41
CA GLU A 644 -1.19 0.08 -24.34
C GLU A 644 -2.20 -1.05 -24.12
N LYS A 645 -1.71 -2.28 -24.00
CA LYS A 645 -2.52 -3.48 -23.79
C LYS A 645 -2.02 -4.21 -22.56
N ILE A 646 -2.92 -4.55 -21.68
CA ILE A 646 -2.59 -5.23 -20.43
C ILE A 646 -3.50 -6.44 -20.31
N ILE A 647 -2.94 -7.57 -19.92
CA ILE A 647 -3.66 -8.75 -19.43
C ILE A 647 -3.20 -8.97 -18.02
N GLU A 648 -4.12 -9.14 -17.09
CA GLU A 648 -3.84 -9.45 -15.70
C GLU A 648 -4.59 -10.71 -15.29
N THR A 649 -3.93 -11.52 -14.47
CA THR A 649 -4.53 -12.66 -13.78
C THR A 649 -4.00 -12.74 -12.37
N TYR A 650 -4.89 -13.04 -11.43
CA TYR A 650 -4.52 -13.27 -10.04
C TYR A 650 -5.20 -14.50 -9.46
N TYR A 651 -4.58 -15.09 -8.45
CA TYR A 651 -5.17 -16.07 -7.56
C TYR A 651 -5.08 -15.56 -6.12
N SER A 652 -6.22 -15.38 -5.49
CA SER A 652 -6.33 -14.99 -4.08
C SER A 652 -6.70 -16.21 -3.25
N TYR A 653 -5.76 -16.65 -2.43
CA TYR A 653 -5.90 -17.77 -1.50
C TYR A 653 -6.36 -17.23 -0.15
N ALA A 654 -7.54 -17.61 0.30
CA ALA A 654 -8.04 -17.30 1.62
C ALA A 654 -7.40 -18.24 2.65
N VAL A 655 -6.44 -17.74 3.41
CA VAL A 655 -5.86 -18.45 4.56
C VAL A 655 -6.90 -18.55 5.66
N THR A 656 -7.61 -17.46 5.91
CA THR A 656 -8.84 -17.35 6.72
C THR A 656 -9.78 -16.37 6.01
N GLN A 657 -10.99 -16.18 6.52
CA GLN A 657 -11.91 -15.15 6.01
C GLN A 657 -11.30 -13.73 6.08
N ARG A 658 -10.35 -13.51 7.00
CA ARG A 658 -9.72 -12.21 7.30
C ARG A 658 -8.29 -12.06 6.77
N LEU A 659 -7.66 -13.13 6.33
CA LEU A 659 -6.29 -13.12 5.81
C LEU A 659 -6.24 -13.78 4.44
N LYS A 660 -5.87 -13.02 3.44
CA LYS A 660 -5.72 -13.48 2.06
C LYS A 660 -4.28 -13.29 1.58
N VAL A 661 -3.80 -14.24 0.80
CA VAL A 661 -2.51 -14.18 0.11
C VAL A 661 -2.76 -14.34 -1.37
N SER A 662 -2.27 -13.40 -2.19
CA SER A 662 -2.53 -13.44 -3.62
C SER A 662 -1.22 -13.49 -4.41
N ALA A 663 -1.25 -14.25 -5.50
CA ALA A 663 -0.25 -14.18 -6.57
C ALA A 663 -0.87 -13.45 -7.76
N ASP A 664 -0.12 -12.57 -8.39
CA ASP A 664 -0.55 -11.73 -9.51
C ASP A 664 0.44 -11.79 -10.66
N TYR A 665 -0.07 -11.72 -11.86
CA TYR A 665 0.72 -11.63 -13.08
C TYR A 665 0.08 -10.67 -14.06
N GLN A 666 0.87 -9.70 -14.55
CA GLN A 666 0.45 -8.79 -15.61
C GLN A 666 1.40 -8.91 -16.81
N PHE A 667 0.83 -8.96 -18.00
CA PHE A 667 1.55 -8.89 -19.27
C PHE A 667 1.17 -7.60 -19.99
N ILE A 668 2.15 -6.70 -20.18
CA ILE A 668 1.93 -5.35 -20.68
C ILE A 668 2.67 -5.18 -22.01
N VAL A 669 1.93 -4.83 -23.03
CA VAL A 669 2.45 -4.61 -24.40
C VAL A 669 2.31 -3.13 -24.75
N ASP A 670 3.34 -2.57 -25.39
CA ASP A 670 3.45 -1.17 -25.78
C ASP A 670 3.31 -0.21 -24.55
N PRO A 671 4.10 -0.40 -23.45
CA PRO A 671 3.99 0.37 -22.22
C PRO A 671 4.10 1.87 -22.49
N ALA A 672 3.23 2.67 -21.84
CA ALA A 672 3.12 4.12 -22.06
C ALA A 672 2.93 4.49 -23.55
N TYR A 673 2.18 3.66 -24.29
CA TYR A 673 1.88 3.82 -25.72
C TYR A 673 3.09 3.71 -26.66
N ASN A 674 4.25 3.24 -26.19
CA ASN A 674 5.47 3.23 -26.96
C ASN A 674 5.82 1.82 -27.49
N ALA A 675 5.58 1.58 -28.78
CA ALA A 675 5.86 0.29 -29.42
C ALA A 675 7.36 -0.07 -29.52
N GLN A 676 8.26 0.79 -29.13
CA GLN A 676 9.69 0.50 -29.04
C GLN A 676 10.09 -0.10 -27.69
N ARG A 677 9.20 -0.08 -26.71
CA ARG A 677 9.40 -0.63 -25.36
C ARG A 677 8.63 -1.91 -25.14
N GLY A 678 9.11 -2.73 -24.21
CA GLY A 678 8.44 -3.97 -23.84
C GLY A 678 8.44 -5.05 -24.92
N PRO A 679 7.56 -6.07 -24.81
CA PRO A 679 6.60 -6.22 -23.71
C PRO A 679 7.28 -6.43 -22.35
N VAL A 680 6.51 -6.28 -21.28
CA VAL A 680 6.99 -6.50 -19.93
C VAL A 680 6.04 -7.43 -19.16
N SER A 681 6.63 -8.38 -18.43
CA SER A 681 5.92 -9.23 -17.48
C SER A 681 6.14 -8.72 -16.07
N VAL A 682 5.08 -8.43 -15.36
CA VAL A 682 5.10 -8.04 -13.95
C VAL A 682 4.58 -9.20 -13.12
N LEU A 683 5.38 -9.63 -12.15
CA LEU A 683 4.98 -10.60 -11.14
C LEU A 683 4.65 -9.85 -9.86
N GLY A 684 3.55 -10.21 -9.21
CA GLY A 684 3.08 -9.62 -7.97
C GLY A 684 2.79 -10.64 -6.90
N GLY A 685 2.93 -10.21 -5.66
CA GLY A 685 2.47 -10.93 -4.48
C GLY A 685 1.81 -9.94 -3.54
N ARG A 686 0.68 -10.32 -2.94
CA ARG A 686 -0.07 -9.47 -2.01
C ARG A 686 -0.48 -10.28 -0.79
N VAL A 687 -0.31 -9.68 0.37
CA VAL A 687 -0.88 -10.16 1.64
C VAL A 687 -1.85 -9.08 2.13
N HIS A 688 -3.08 -9.47 2.36
CA HIS A 688 -4.14 -8.58 2.86
C HIS A 688 -4.79 -9.19 4.09
N ALA A 689 -4.89 -8.38 5.14
CA ALA A 689 -5.59 -8.75 6.36
C ALA A 689 -6.57 -7.65 6.76
N GLU A 690 -7.77 -8.05 7.23
CA GLU A 690 -8.85 -7.15 7.66
C GLU A 690 -9.57 -7.68 8.91
N PHE A 691 -10.15 -6.80 9.73
CA PHE A 691 -10.92 -7.14 10.92
C PHE A 691 -12.07 -6.17 11.15
#